data_59fd5968dc6c17d5c2d7c656c8bf25fa
#
_entry.id   59fd5968dc6c17d5c2d7c656c8bf25fa
#
_cell.length_a   1.000
_cell.length_b   1.000
_cell.length_c   1.000
_cell.angle_alpha   90.00
_cell.angle_beta   90.00
_cell.angle_gamma   90.00
#
_symmetry.space_group_name_H-M   'P 1'
#
loop_
_entity.id
_entity.type
_entity.pdbx_description
1 polymer ?
#
loop_
_entity_poly.entity_id
_entity_poly.type
_entity_poly.pdbx_seq_one_letter_code
_entity_poly.pdbx_strand_id
1 'polypeptide(L)'
;MSKKRKRQDDFQKVKLKVGKKKPKPDNATNINFKTKGIHLPDQLKRDGALPTNHRQLNVKDLLTQMHHYSPGVKLSALTGLKDLLSQHASVLDTHLSSILSEVAAVFTDKDPPVRAAAIRLLQFLGPRVAPEHIAPFFPLVSAHLSSAMTHIVDGIQEDALKVLDVLLEHYPQLLTGRSTVLLKNFVELISHQRLSKALKGGRAGKGPSWMLSVSPGRRLTSQQWRLSVLLRLSKYLQALAEEQGGAGEDGRQVSSDEREKGKAGSGFVTMLEVTWDEHSFGTKGIQVYENSGVLPSVRSCFRLRPVSGVSAEEGLSSVESLKGFVQTLVPLLLECWVEASPADQAACSPGSLVESEAMLLMHQVLWIIQLLRTLVQLHDHSRNMDSWFRTNYLSDFKHHFMKNFPYSQLDIPQKKKKGDSKRNKQAAALLASVDALALNLALSQVMVSLTSSTVVQQDSDWLEAIRKFVTHSLSSGSKLNSKQLSGLLEVVWRLTLTQRNRAVTEELLRAVHVQYQQRSLTLPVRMQLLRFFSGLYLKEKEANPQIARSKVLSRWLSGLPLQLAQLGARNTQLSAQLIETIHAAASRSNRELLQSLQTHACRLYDPEDGSVVLLPPESQQRLVQLVYFLPSLPSDLLSCLSHCCSMGRISSSLAGALFRIIHIRSSFSGWTGCVQETAVTDVDYFSFLFSSLTGFSGDELALLQRGNEDGYTSRMQLSPVLLYPTDLEQFGHHWDVAQEVCHCLETVSSRPQCFDILQNAICKNLAGLRVVPDSTAVAVLSAVSRLLVLAYIPSEVLLRFLASCCYSLLHHLLTLEKSAAEDSAHKREVVWGACLAALSGVPRVLRLMLQSLRVTDACQEELPFIAQILRLLLQHAQLRNHMMANAALLQQIVQEITRFRSTEAREQWLVDLHYCFSVCFSSQPRGPAATRENC
;
A
#
# COMPACT_ATOMS: atom_id res chain seq x y z
N MET A 1 -44.85 50.31 36.54
CA MET A 1 -44.75 50.64 35.10
C MET A 1 -45.57 49.78 34.15
N SER A 2 -46.29 48.76 34.61
CA SER A 2 -47.05 47.83 33.71
C SER A 2 -48.47 48.30 33.31
N LYS A 3 -49.11 49.14 34.10
CA LYS A 3 -50.51 49.55 33.80
C LYS A 3 -50.64 50.60 32.67
N LYS A 4 -49.62 51.41 32.39
CA LYS A 4 -49.66 52.40 31.32
C LYS A 4 -49.48 51.77 29.92
N ARG A 5 -48.69 50.71 29.79
CA ARG A 5 -48.51 50.01 28.51
C ARG A 5 -49.76 49.25 28.05
N LYS A 6 -50.50 48.60 28.96
CA LYS A 6 -51.71 47.89 28.59
C LYS A 6 -52.80 48.80 28.08
N ARG A 7 -52.94 50.07 28.59
CA ARG A 7 -53.93 51.03 28.10
C ARG A 7 -53.60 51.62 26.73
N GLN A 8 -52.33 51.66 26.31
CA GLN A 8 -51.92 52.10 24.98
C GLN A 8 -52.11 51.05 23.91
N ASP A 9 -52.01 49.76 24.23
CA ASP A 9 -52.20 48.66 23.28
C ASP A 9 -53.72 48.48 22.98
N ASP A 10 -54.61 48.78 23.91
CA ASP A 10 -56.08 48.69 23.74
C ASP A 10 -56.65 49.73 22.76
N PHE A 11 -55.94 50.84 22.49
CA PHE A 11 -56.34 51.90 21.60
C PHE A 11 -55.62 51.89 20.21
N GLN A 12 -54.80 50.90 19.91
CA GLN A 12 -54.20 50.78 18.59
C GLN A 12 -55.26 50.34 17.57
N LYS A 13 -55.59 51.26 16.65
CA LYS A 13 -56.42 50.91 15.52
C LYS A 13 -55.72 49.83 14.67
N VAL A 14 -56.23 48.61 14.74
CA VAL A 14 -55.82 47.51 13.90
C VAL A 14 -56.12 47.86 12.46
N LYS A 15 -55.12 48.19 11.65
CA LYS A 15 -55.25 48.38 10.21
C LYS A 15 -55.54 47.02 9.58
N LEU A 16 -56.82 46.76 9.23
CA LEU A 16 -57.22 45.60 8.47
C LEU A 16 -56.58 45.64 7.09
N LYS A 17 -55.74 44.66 6.73
CA LYS A 17 -55.24 44.50 5.34
C LYS A 17 -56.41 44.09 4.46
N VAL A 18 -56.58 44.71 3.29
CA VAL A 18 -57.56 44.38 2.28
C VAL A 18 -57.53 42.89 1.99
N GLY A 19 -58.65 42.19 2.08
CA GLY A 19 -58.76 40.75 1.87
C GLY A 19 -58.63 39.85 3.13
N LYS A 20 -58.43 40.41 4.33
CA LYS A 20 -58.54 39.63 5.57
C LYS A 20 -60.00 39.57 6.03
N LYS A 21 -60.53 38.37 6.33
CA LYS A 21 -61.83 38.21 6.99
C LYS A 21 -61.85 39.00 8.30
N LYS A 22 -62.94 39.77 8.50
CA LYS A 22 -63.16 40.48 9.78
C LYS A 22 -63.07 39.51 10.96
N PRO A 23 -62.52 39.92 12.09
CA PRO A 23 -62.60 39.10 13.30
C PRO A 23 -64.07 38.78 13.62
N LYS A 24 -64.30 37.56 14.03
CA LYS A 24 -65.65 37.14 14.44
C LYS A 24 -66.11 37.99 15.63
N PRO A 25 -67.37 38.49 15.68
CA PRO A 25 -67.92 39.15 16.86
C PRO A 25 -67.95 38.22 18.05
N ASP A 26 -67.82 38.75 19.28
CA ASP A 26 -67.70 37.94 20.49
C ASP A 26 -68.93 37.03 20.76
N ASN A 27 -70.06 37.34 20.15
CA ASN A 27 -71.22 36.55 20.20
C ASN A 27 -71.47 35.62 18.97
N ALA A 28 -70.41 35.43 18.12
CA ALA A 28 -70.52 34.53 16.98
C ALA A 28 -70.60 33.06 17.45
N THR A 29 -71.65 32.39 17.21
CA THR A 29 -71.80 30.97 17.41
C THR A 29 -70.74 30.21 16.58
N ASN A 30 -69.98 29.37 17.21
CA ASN A 30 -68.98 28.54 16.51
C ASN A 30 -69.66 27.43 15.75
N ILE A 31 -69.91 27.64 14.46
CA ILE A 31 -70.52 26.65 13.57
C ILE A 31 -69.47 25.66 12.96
N ASN A 32 -68.24 25.74 13.33
CA ASN A 32 -67.18 24.77 12.93
C ASN A 32 -67.33 23.55 13.86
N PHE A 33 -68.26 22.71 13.58
CA PHE A 33 -68.31 21.37 14.20
C PHE A 33 -67.25 20.53 13.56
N LYS A 34 -66.18 20.19 14.31
CA LYS A 34 -65.38 19.04 13.99
C LYS A 34 -66.26 17.84 14.32
N THR A 35 -66.95 17.30 13.31
CA THR A 35 -67.47 15.96 13.43
C THR A 35 -66.30 15.04 13.79
N LYS A 36 -66.28 14.57 15.04
CA LYS A 36 -65.51 13.39 15.37
C LYS A 36 -66.13 12.29 14.55
N GLY A 37 -65.42 11.80 13.53
CA GLY A 37 -65.87 10.59 12.86
C GLY A 37 -66.10 9.53 13.94
N ILE A 38 -67.30 9.02 14.06
CA ILE A 38 -67.50 7.85 14.90
C ILE A 38 -66.92 6.69 14.15
N HIS A 39 -65.68 6.38 14.47
CA HIS A 39 -65.09 5.13 14.06
C HIS A 39 -65.73 4.04 14.91
N LEU A 40 -66.63 3.25 14.28
CA LEU A 40 -67.11 2.00 14.83
C LEU A 40 -66.13 0.87 14.43
N PRO A 41 -65.04 0.64 15.19
CA PRO A 41 -64.08 -0.34 14.83
C PRO A 41 -64.58 -1.78 14.90
N ASP A 42 -65.70 -2.01 15.61
CA ASP A 42 -66.15 -3.35 15.90
C ASP A 42 -67.11 -3.95 14.85
N GLN A 43 -67.52 -3.20 13.85
CA GLN A 43 -68.40 -3.69 12.77
C GLN A 43 -67.65 -4.11 11.50
N LEU A 44 -66.42 -3.73 11.33
CA LEU A 44 -65.59 -4.23 10.28
C LEU A 44 -64.86 -5.44 10.80
N LYS A 45 -64.93 -6.59 10.14
CA LYS A 45 -64.11 -7.76 10.41
C LYS A 45 -62.64 -7.31 10.36
N ARG A 46 -62.05 -7.21 11.50
CA ARG A 46 -60.62 -6.96 11.62
C ARG A 46 -59.92 -8.21 11.16
N ASP A 47 -59.19 -8.14 10.05
CA ASP A 47 -58.05 -9.01 9.85
C ASP A 47 -57.02 -8.63 10.91
N GLY A 48 -57.14 -9.19 12.11
CA GLY A 48 -56.39 -8.82 13.30
C GLY A 48 -54.89 -9.13 13.23
N ALA A 49 -54.41 -9.57 12.08
CA ALA A 49 -53.05 -9.92 11.80
C ALA A 49 -52.32 -8.90 10.93
N LEU A 50 -52.96 -7.89 10.34
CA LEU A 50 -52.28 -6.94 9.47
C LEU A 50 -51.63 -5.81 10.27
N PRO A 51 -50.32 -5.52 10.02
CA PRO A 51 -49.65 -4.41 10.67
C PRO A 51 -50.30 -3.07 10.28
N THR A 52 -50.55 -2.23 11.27
CA THR A 52 -51.23 -0.93 11.13
C THR A 52 -50.40 0.16 11.79
N ASN A 53 -50.48 1.40 11.30
CA ASN A 53 -49.89 2.56 11.95
C ASN A 53 -50.65 3.00 13.21
N HIS A 54 -50.16 4.02 13.90
CA HIS A 54 -50.82 4.58 15.10
C HIS A 54 -52.29 5.06 14.90
N ARG A 55 -52.72 5.22 13.64
CA ARG A 55 -54.10 5.56 13.25
C ARG A 55 -54.92 4.33 12.84
N GLN A 56 -54.39 3.13 13.05
CA GLN A 56 -55.00 1.86 12.65
C GLN A 56 -55.24 1.72 11.13
N LEU A 57 -54.43 2.39 10.30
CA LEU A 57 -54.50 2.27 8.85
C LEU A 57 -53.45 1.25 8.39
N ASN A 58 -53.83 0.32 7.54
CA ASN A 58 -52.97 -0.65 6.91
C ASN A 58 -52.29 -0.06 5.66
N VAL A 59 -51.34 -0.80 5.03
CA VAL A 59 -50.64 -0.35 3.81
C VAL A 59 -51.62 -0.01 2.69
N LYS A 60 -52.61 -0.86 2.44
CA LYS A 60 -53.57 -0.67 1.34
C LYS A 60 -54.39 0.62 1.52
N ASP A 61 -54.85 0.89 2.75
CA ASP A 61 -55.56 2.12 3.07
C ASP A 61 -54.68 3.37 2.85
N LEU A 62 -53.43 3.31 3.25
CA LEU A 62 -52.49 4.42 3.07
C LEU A 62 -52.18 4.66 1.60
N LEU A 63 -51.94 3.61 0.80
CA LEU A 63 -51.73 3.73 -0.65
C LEU A 63 -52.97 4.29 -1.37
N THR A 64 -54.20 3.84 -1.00
CA THR A 64 -55.43 4.39 -1.56
C THR A 64 -55.59 5.87 -1.23
N GLN A 65 -55.21 6.32 -0.01
CA GLN A 65 -55.27 7.73 0.37
C GLN A 65 -54.27 8.60 -0.40
N MET A 66 -53.24 8.04 -1.00
CA MET A 66 -52.32 8.80 -1.85
C MET A 66 -52.98 9.32 -3.15
N HIS A 67 -54.08 8.71 -3.61
CA HIS A 67 -54.86 9.17 -4.76
C HIS A 67 -55.89 10.21 -4.42
N HIS A 68 -56.04 10.59 -3.15
CA HIS A 68 -57.04 11.55 -2.73
C HIS A 68 -56.79 12.95 -3.30
N TYR A 69 -57.86 13.67 -3.66
CA TYR A 69 -57.77 15.02 -4.23
C TYR A 69 -57.15 16.07 -3.29
N SER A 70 -57.25 15.88 -1.99
CA SER A 70 -56.76 16.80 -0.98
C SER A 70 -55.29 16.55 -0.67
N PRO A 71 -54.40 17.56 -0.79
CA PRO A 71 -52.97 17.43 -0.47
C PRO A 71 -52.70 17.08 0.99
N GLY A 72 -53.57 17.50 1.91
CA GLY A 72 -53.46 17.17 3.33
C GLY A 72 -53.65 15.67 3.62
N VAL A 73 -54.53 14.99 2.89
CA VAL A 73 -54.75 13.54 3.00
C VAL A 73 -53.55 12.78 2.43
N LYS A 74 -53.07 13.18 1.25
CA LYS A 74 -51.86 12.61 0.64
C LYS A 74 -50.64 12.74 1.56
N LEU A 75 -50.44 13.93 2.13
CA LEU A 75 -49.34 14.19 3.06
C LEU A 75 -49.44 13.31 4.32
N SER A 76 -50.64 13.17 4.85
CA SER A 76 -50.92 12.30 5.99
C SER A 76 -50.68 10.82 5.66
N ALA A 77 -51.02 10.38 4.46
CA ALA A 77 -50.80 9.02 3.98
C ALA A 77 -49.30 8.71 3.87
N LEU A 78 -48.52 9.58 3.22
CA LEU A 78 -47.09 9.42 3.11
C LEU A 78 -46.35 9.40 4.46
N THR A 79 -46.79 10.26 5.40
CA THR A 79 -46.26 10.28 6.76
C THR A 79 -46.61 9.01 7.51
N GLY A 80 -47.90 8.59 7.42
CA GLY A 80 -48.41 7.37 8.04
C GLY A 80 -47.71 6.11 7.48
N LEU A 81 -47.42 6.08 6.20
CA LEU A 81 -46.63 4.99 5.57
C LEU A 81 -45.19 4.92 6.11
N LYS A 82 -44.54 6.07 6.26
CA LYS A 82 -43.20 6.11 6.89
C LYS A 82 -43.26 5.60 8.33
N ASP A 83 -44.25 6.00 9.13
CA ASP A 83 -44.44 5.56 10.51
C ASP A 83 -44.67 4.04 10.57
N LEU A 84 -45.54 3.52 9.70
CA LEU A 84 -45.80 2.08 9.60
C LEU A 84 -44.53 1.27 9.30
N LEU A 85 -43.79 1.70 8.29
CA LEU A 85 -42.53 1.04 7.87
C LEU A 85 -41.41 1.18 8.90
N SER A 86 -41.46 2.19 9.76
CA SER A 86 -40.53 2.34 10.87
C SER A 86 -40.77 1.33 12.00
N GLN A 87 -42.05 0.96 12.21
CA GLN A 87 -42.48 0.02 13.26
C GLN A 87 -42.45 -1.44 12.77
N HIS A 88 -42.78 -1.67 11.52
CA HIS A 88 -42.94 -3.00 10.93
C HIS A 88 -42.12 -3.12 9.65
N ALA A 89 -40.82 -3.41 9.79
CA ALA A 89 -39.93 -3.53 8.64
C ALA A 89 -40.28 -4.67 7.67
N SER A 90 -40.88 -5.78 8.16
CA SER A 90 -41.32 -6.93 7.35
C SER A 90 -42.41 -6.61 6.32
N VAL A 91 -43.12 -5.54 6.51
CA VAL A 91 -44.13 -5.04 5.57
C VAL A 91 -43.51 -4.58 4.26
N LEU A 92 -42.25 -4.14 4.34
CA LEU A 92 -41.51 -3.68 3.17
C LEU A 92 -41.29 -4.81 2.15
N ASP A 93 -40.93 -6.02 2.63
CA ASP A 93 -40.68 -7.18 1.77
C ASP A 93 -41.91 -7.63 1.00
N THR A 94 -43.09 -7.52 1.62
CA THR A 94 -44.35 -8.00 1.02
C THR A 94 -45.05 -6.97 0.12
N HIS A 95 -44.85 -5.67 0.36
CA HIS A 95 -45.56 -4.58 -0.33
C HIS A 95 -44.67 -3.60 -1.10
N LEU A 96 -43.36 -3.92 -1.28
CA LEU A 96 -42.38 -3.03 -1.89
C LEU A 96 -42.79 -2.53 -3.28
N SER A 97 -43.33 -3.43 -4.14
CA SER A 97 -43.77 -3.06 -5.50
C SER A 97 -44.88 -2.00 -5.49
N SER A 98 -45.89 -2.21 -4.66
CA SER A 98 -47.01 -1.27 -4.55
C SER A 98 -46.56 0.05 -3.96
N ILE A 99 -45.72 0.04 -2.93
CA ILE A 99 -45.19 1.25 -2.30
C ILE A 99 -44.34 2.05 -3.31
N LEU A 100 -43.42 1.41 -4.05
CA LEU A 100 -42.58 2.08 -5.02
C LEU A 100 -43.40 2.67 -6.18
N SER A 101 -44.41 1.94 -6.67
CA SER A 101 -45.26 2.42 -7.74
C SER A 101 -46.01 3.71 -7.34
N GLU A 102 -46.62 3.71 -6.16
CA GLU A 102 -47.37 4.87 -5.69
C GLU A 102 -46.49 6.05 -5.30
N VAL A 103 -45.35 5.80 -4.67
CA VAL A 103 -44.38 6.84 -4.32
C VAL A 103 -43.79 7.48 -5.57
N ALA A 104 -43.47 6.68 -6.62
CA ALA A 104 -42.95 7.18 -7.87
C ALA A 104 -43.97 8.06 -8.61
N ALA A 105 -45.24 7.69 -8.61
CA ALA A 105 -46.33 8.48 -9.21
C ALA A 105 -46.44 9.90 -8.59
N VAL A 106 -46.09 10.06 -7.32
CA VAL A 106 -46.15 11.34 -6.61
C VAL A 106 -45.02 12.30 -7.00
N PHE A 107 -43.98 11.87 -7.71
CA PHE A 107 -42.86 12.77 -8.13
C PHE A 107 -43.37 13.92 -9.01
N THR A 108 -44.45 13.74 -9.75
CA THR A 108 -45.05 14.75 -10.60
C THR A 108 -46.33 15.39 -9.98
N ASP A 109 -46.59 15.16 -8.68
CA ASP A 109 -47.74 15.79 -8.01
C ASP A 109 -47.62 17.31 -8.04
N LYS A 110 -48.75 18.02 -8.23
CA LYS A 110 -48.81 19.47 -8.32
C LYS A 110 -48.40 20.18 -7.03
N ASP A 111 -48.58 19.51 -5.87
CA ASP A 111 -48.40 20.12 -4.55
C ASP A 111 -46.98 19.88 -4.00
N PRO A 112 -46.15 20.94 -3.84
CA PRO A 112 -44.79 20.81 -3.37
C PRO A 112 -44.60 20.10 -2.02
N PRO A 113 -45.49 20.29 -0.99
CA PRO A 113 -45.36 19.56 0.28
C PRO A 113 -45.52 18.04 0.13
N VAL A 114 -46.38 17.60 -0.81
CA VAL A 114 -46.63 16.18 -1.10
C VAL A 114 -45.39 15.56 -1.74
N ARG A 115 -44.78 16.21 -2.77
CA ARG A 115 -43.54 15.78 -3.37
C ARG A 115 -42.41 15.73 -2.34
N ALA A 116 -42.27 16.75 -1.48
CA ALA A 116 -41.29 16.76 -0.42
C ALA A 116 -41.45 15.61 0.60
N ALA A 117 -42.69 15.17 0.86
CA ALA A 117 -42.96 14.02 1.73
C ALA A 117 -42.58 12.71 1.03
N ALA A 118 -42.84 12.57 -0.27
CA ALA A 118 -42.39 11.41 -1.06
C ALA A 118 -40.86 11.29 -1.11
N ILE A 119 -40.18 12.41 -1.29
CA ILE A 119 -38.69 12.44 -1.26
C ILE A 119 -38.15 12.00 0.11
N ARG A 120 -38.75 12.47 1.21
CA ARG A 120 -38.38 12.05 2.57
C ARG A 120 -38.68 10.58 2.84
N LEU A 121 -39.73 10.03 2.25
CA LEU A 121 -40.05 8.61 2.32
C LEU A 121 -39.02 7.81 1.52
N LEU A 122 -38.63 8.24 0.32
CA LEU A 122 -37.60 7.61 -0.50
C LEU A 122 -36.23 7.63 0.20
N GLN A 123 -35.84 8.75 0.85
CA GLN A 123 -34.64 8.83 1.69
C GLN A 123 -34.68 7.85 2.87
N PHE A 124 -35.84 7.59 3.42
CA PHE A 124 -36.01 6.61 4.49
C PHE A 124 -35.90 5.17 3.97
N LEU A 125 -36.42 4.91 2.76
CA LEU A 125 -36.36 3.58 2.12
C LEU A 125 -34.98 3.22 1.61
N GLY A 126 -34.21 4.19 1.07
CA GLY A 126 -32.92 3.99 0.43
C GLY A 126 -31.97 3.06 1.19
N PRO A 127 -31.60 3.34 2.47
CA PRO A 127 -30.69 2.49 3.23
C PRO A 127 -31.31 1.16 3.71
N ARG A 128 -32.61 0.94 3.52
CA ARG A 128 -33.38 -0.24 4.00
C ARG A 128 -33.68 -1.27 2.93
N VAL A 129 -33.65 -0.85 1.68
CA VAL A 129 -33.94 -1.71 0.52
C VAL A 129 -32.68 -1.99 -0.24
N ALA A 130 -32.32 -3.25 -0.36
CA ALA A 130 -31.15 -3.64 -1.14
C ALA A 130 -31.39 -3.38 -2.66
N PRO A 131 -30.34 -3.06 -3.42
CA PRO A 131 -30.47 -2.78 -4.85
C PRO A 131 -31.13 -3.91 -5.64
N GLU A 132 -30.92 -5.16 -5.24
CA GLU A 132 -31.51 -6.34 -5.89
C GLU A 132 -33.03 -6.38 -5.77
N HIS A 133 -33.59 -5.92 -4.65
CA HIS A 133 -35.02 -5.90 -4.43
C HIS A 133 -35.72 -4.79 -5.20
N ILE A 134 -35.07 -3.65 -5.42
CA ILE A 134 -35.62 -2.53 -6.17
C ILE A 134 -35.42 -2.69 -7.69
N ALA A 135 -34.43 -3.43 -8.12
CA ALA A 135 -34.06 -3.59 -9.52
C ALA A 135 -35.24 -3.97 -10.45
N PRO A 136 -36.14 -4.90 -10.11
CA PRO A 136 -37.30 -5.23 -10.96
C PRO A 136 -38.25 -4.04 -11.18
N PHE A 137 -38.36 -3.14 -10.21
CA PHE A 137 -39.28 -1.99 -10.21
C PHE A 137 -38.58 -0.70 -10.66
N PHE A 138 -37.27 -0.72 -10.81
CA PHE A 138 -36.49 0.45 -11.12
C PHE A 138 -36.83 1.08 -12.49
N PRO A 139 -37.20 0.33 -13.53
CA PRO A 139 -37.68 0.91 -14.79
C PRO A 139 -38.89 1.85 -14.60
N LEU A 140 -39.82 1.50 -13.72
CA LEU A 140 -40.95 2.35 -13.39
C LEU A 140 -40.55 3.61 -12.64
N VAL A 141 -39.70 3.48 -11.61
CA VAL A 141 -39.15 4.61 -10.85
C VAL A 141 -38.37 5.56 -11.78
N SER A 142 -37.54 5.02 -12.68
CA SER A 142 -36.80 5.78 -13.67
C SER A 142 -37.69 6.50 -14.69
N ALA A 143 -38.79 5.90 -15.12
CA ALA A 143 -39.75 6.53 -16.01
C ALA A 143 -40.45 7.73 -15.34
N HIS A 144 -40.89 7.59 -14.08
CA HIS A 144 -41.44 8.69 -13.33
C HIS A 144 -40.42 9.80 -13.04
N LEU A 145 -39.18 9.44 -12.74
CA LEU A 145 -38.08 10.40 -12.59
C LEU A 145 -37.85 11.18 -13.89
N SER A 146 -37.78 10.47 -15.02
CA SER A 146 -37.64 11.09 -16.36
C SER A 146 -38.78 12.06 -16.64
N SER A 147 -40.03 11.66 -16.40
CA SER A 147 -41.20 12.51 -16.55
C SER A 147 -41.16 13.75 -15.64
N ALA A 148 -40.66 13.62 -14.42
CA ALA A 148 -40.47 14.74 -13.51
C ALA A 148 -39.32 15.67 -13.92
N MET A 149 -38.22 15.14 -14.47
CA MET A 149 -37.09 15.93 -14.97
C MET A 149 -37.48 16.77 -16.21
N THR A 150 -38.32 16.24 -17.09
CA THR A 150 -38.75 16.91 -18.33
C THR A 150 -40.08 17.63 -18.16
N HIS A 151 -40.55 17.80 -16.93
CA HIS A 151 -41.88 18.42 -16.67
C HIS A 151 -41.85 19.94 -16.95
N ILE A 152 -43.01 20.50 -17.40
CA ILE A 152 -43.12 21.93 -17.77
C ILE A 152 -42.97 22.85 -16.53
N VAL A 153 -43.33 22.37 -15.33
CA VAL A 153 -43.31 23.17 -14.11
C VAL A 153 -41.93 23.13 -13.45
N ASP A 154 -41.28 24.29 -13.35
CA ASP A 154 -39.91 24.43 -12.78
C ASP A 154 -39.77 23.77 -11.39
N GLY A 155 -40.73 23.95 -10.50
CA GLY A 155 -40.65 23.37 -9.14
C GLY A 155 -40.74 21.84 -9.10
N ILE A 156 -41.28 21.19 -10.14
CA ILE A 156 -41.24 19.72 -10.27
C ILE A 156 -39.88 19.27 -10.73
N GLN A 157 -39.25 19.99 -11.69
CA GLN A 157 -37.85 19.72 -12.10
C GLN A 157 -36.88 19.89 -10.94
N GLU A 158 -37.02 20.92 -10.09
CA GLU A 158 -36.20 21.13 -8.91
C GLU A 158 -36.31 19.97 -7.91
N ASP A 159 -37.52 19.45 -7.69
CA ASP A 159 -37.79 18.32 -6.81
C ASP A 159 -37.31 16.99 -7.44
N ALA A 160 -37.38 16.83 -8.77
CA ALA A 160 -36.84 15.69 -9.50
C ALA A 160 -35.33 15.55 -9.30
N LEU A 161 -34.60 16.66 -9.28
CA LEU A 161 -33.16 16.64 -8.96
C LEU A 161 -32.88 16.15 -7.53
N LYS A 162 -33.80 16.38 -6.57
CA LYS A 162 -33.66 15.85 -5.20
C LYS A 162 -33.95 14.35 -5.14
N VAL A 163 -34.94 13.87 -5.95
CA VAL A 163 -35.15 12.42 -6.12
C VAL A 163 -33.90 11.76 -6.70
N LEU A 164 -33.33 12.36 -7.74
CA LEU A 164 -32.10 11.89 -8.35
C LEU A 164 -30.93 11.83 -7.35
N ASP A 165 -30.78 12.82 -6.47
CA ASP A 165 -29.75 12.80 -5.41
C ASP A 165 -29.89 11.55 -4.52
N VAL A 166 -31.11 11.20 -4.12
CA VAL A 166 -31.37 10.00 -3.27
C VAL A 166 -31.08 8.72 -4.02
N LEU A 167 -31.45 8.65 -5.29
CA LEU A 167 -31.20 7.45 -6.11
C LEU A 167 -29.71 7.28 -6.42
N LEU A 168 -28.96 8.37 -6.65
CA LEU A 168 -27.51 8.33 -6.82
C LEU A 168 -26.78 7.92 -5.55
N GLU A 169 -27.29 8.27 -4.38
CA GLU A 169 -26.69 7.91 -3.09
C GLU A 169 -26.82 6.42 -2.78
N HIS A 170 -27.99 5.82 -3.12
CA HIS A 170 -28.31 4.46 -2.71
C HIS A 170 -28.28 3.43 -3.84
N TYR A 171 -28.55 3.84 -5.08
CA TYR A 171 -28.74 2.94 -6.23
C TYR A 171 -28.01 3.42 -7.49
N PRO A 172 -26.71 3.80 -7.41
CA PRO A 172 -25.98 4.34 -8.56
C PRO A 172 -25.95 3.37 -9.76
N GLN A 173 -25.72 2.08 -9.51
CA GLN A 173 -25.65 1.05 -10.54
C GLN A 173 -26.95 0.85 -11.34
N LEU A 174 -28.09 1.03 -10.70
CA LEU A 174 -29.38 0.92 -11.38
C LEU A 174 -29.67 2.15 -12.27
N LEU A 175 -29.15 3.31 -11.87
CA LEU A 175 -29.26 4.55 -12.66
C LEU A 175 -28.37 4.50 -13.89
N THR A 176 -27.14 3.99 -13.78
CA THR A 176 -26.20 3.89 -14.90
C THR A 176 -26.71 2.99 -16.02
N GLY A 177 -27.46 1.95 -15.69
CA GLY A 177 -28.16 1.10 -16.66
C GLY A 177 -29.22 1.82 -17.54
N ARG A 178 -29.59 3.07 -17.22
CA ARG A 178 -30.55 3.90 -17.98
C ARG A 178 -29.90 5.17 -18.54
N SER A 179 -28.63 5.10 -18.86
CA SER A 179 -27.78 6.27 -19.17
C SER A 179 -28.25 7.09 -20.38
N THR A 180 -28.72 6.49 -21.45
CA THR A 180 -29.18 7.25 -22.65
C THR A 180 -30.34 8.18 -22.36
N VAL A 181 -31.36 7.72 -21.63
CA VAL A 181 -32.54 8.51 -21.32
C VAL A 181 -32.19 9.64 -20.34
N LEU A 182 -31.45 9.30 -19.27
CA LEU A 182 -31.11 10.28 -18.24
C LEU A 182 -30.17 11.37 -18.75
N LEU A 183 -29.20 11.01 -19.57
CA LEU A 183 -28.28 11.98 -20.16
C LEU A 183 -29.02 12.94 -21.10
N LYS A 184 -29.99 12.46 -21.88
CA LYS A 184 -30.86 13.32 -22.70
C LYS A 184 -31.67 14.27 -21.83
N ASN A 185 -32.25 13.78 -20.72
CA ASN A 185 -33.00 14.62 -19.78
C ASN A 185 -32.11 15.71 -19.16
N PHE A 186 -30.83 15.41 -18.83
CA PHE A 186 -29.91 16.43 -18.35
C PHE A 186 -29.66 17.55 -19.40
N VAL A 187 -29.51 17.17 -20.67
CA VAL A 187 -29.38 18.16 -21.76
C VAL A 187 -30.65 19.03 -21.86
N GLU A 188 -31.84 18.41 -21.81
CA GLU A 188 -33.11 19.14 -21.89
C GLU A 188 -33.37 20.07 -20.68
N LEU A 189 -32.80 19.77 -19.49
CA LEU A 189 -32.91 20.62 -18.30
C LEU A 189 -32.15 21.96 -18.44
N ILE A 190 -31.08 22.01 -19.22
CA ILE A 190 -30.24 23.21 -19.41
C ILE A 190 -30.42 23.88 -20.77
N SER A 191 -31.05 23.20 -21.74
CA SER A 191 -31.13 23.66 -23.12
C SER A 191 -32.50 23.46 -23.74
N HIS A 192 -32.75 24.11 -24.86
CA HIS A 192 -33.89 23.89 -25.72
C HIS A 192 -33.47 23.74 -27.17
N GLN A 193 -34.18 22.94 -27.92
CA GLN A 193 -33.96 22.82 -29.35
C GLN A 193 -34.53 24.06 -30.06
N ARG A 194 -33.68 24.72 -30.86
CA ARG A 194 -34.15 25.75 -31.77
C ARG A 194 -34.78 25.08 -33.01
N LEU A 195 -36.08 25.05 -33.04
CA LEU A 195 -36.79 24.74 -34.29
C LEU A 195 -36.42 25.77 -35.33
N SER A 196 -35.50 25.49 -36.22
CA SER A 196 -35.22 26.34 -37.38
C SER A 196 -36.50 26.37 -38.20
N LYS A 197 -37.27 27.47 -38.09
CA LYS A 197 -38.24 27.80 -39.12
C LYS A 197 -37.51 27.82 -40.43
N ALA A 198 -37.73 26.82 -41.25
CA ALA A 198 -37.20 26.74 -42.59
C ALA A 198 -37.80 27.91 -43.39
N LEU A 199 -37.13 29.05 -43.36
CA LEU A 199 -37.27 30.05 -44.38
C LEU A 199 -36.76 29.41 -45.68
N LYS A 200 -37.69 29.32 -46.63
CA LYS A 200 -37.44 28.86 -47.98
C LYS A 200 -36.17 29.49 -48.54
N GLY A 201 -35.21 28.69 -48.86
CA GLY A 201 -34.05 29.08 -49.67
C GLY A 201 -32.71 28.91 -49.02
N GLY A 202 -31.98 27.84 -49.34
CA GLY A 202 -30.54 27.79 -49.29
C GLY A 202 -29.89 26.87 -48.28
N ARG A 203 -29.30 25.78 -48.79
CA ARG A 203 -28.29 24.88 -48.23
C ARG A 203 -28.71 24.02 -47.05
N ALA A 204 -29.03 22.76 -47.33
CA ALA A 204 -29.04 21.63 -46.43
C ALA A 204 -27.71 21.55 -45.69
N GLY A 205 -27.75 21.44 -44.33
CA GLY A 205 -26.55 21.09 -43.61
C GLY A 205 -26.37 21.61 -42.20
N LYS A 206 -27.41 21.97 -41.43
CA LYS A 206 -27.26 22.15 -39.99
C LYS A 206 -28.38 21.39 -39.28
N GLY A 207 -28.00 20.33 -38.57
CA GLY A 207 -28.86 19.60 -37.66
C GLY A 207 -29.43 20.50 -36.53
N PRO A 208 -30.33 20.01 -35.71
CA PRO A 208 -30.95 20.78 -34.65
C PRO A 208 -29.88 21.37 -33.73
N SER A 209 -29.80 22.74 -33.67
CA SER A 209 -28.88 23.38 -32.75
C SER A 209 -29.52 23.53 -31.37
N TRP A 210 -28.84 23.09 -30.35
CA TRP A 210 -29.20 23.27 -28.95
C TRP A 210 -28.73 24.67 -28.47
N MET A 211 -29.53 25.34 -27.65
CA MET A 211 -29.16 26.59 -27.00
C MET A 211 -29.54 26.57 -25.52
N LEU A 212 -28.82 27.31 -24.68
CA LEU A 212 -29.13 27.39 -23.25
C LEU A 212 -30.54 27.94 -23.04
N SER A 213 -31.31 27.26 -22.15
CA SER A 213 -32.64 27.69 -21.77
C SER A 213 -32.58 28.77 -20.68
N VAL A 214 -33.48 29.73 -20.75
CA VAL A 214 -33.68 30.73 -19.71
C VAL A 214 -35.14 30.70 -19.29
N SER A 215 -35.40 30.41 -18.01
CA SER A 215 -36.79 30.39 -17.44
C SER A 215 -36.94 31.59 -16.51
N PRO A 216 -37.54 32.68 -16.96
CA PRO A 216 -37.66 33.91 -16.17
C PRO A 216 -38.54 33.78 -14.91
N GLY A 217 -39.39 32.76 -14.86
CA GLY A 217 -40.26 32.49 -13.71
C GLY A 217 -39.66 31.64 -12.59
N ARG A 218 -38.41 31.14 -12.79
CA ARG A 218 -37.75 30.27 -11.85
C ARG A 218 -37.24 31.05 -10.61
N ARG A 219 -37.30 30.45 -9.43
CA ARG A 219 -36.84 31.05 -8.18
C ARG A 219 -35.31 31.19 -8.11
N LEU A 220 -34.59 30.32 -8.79
CA LEU A 220 -33.12 30.30 -8.89
C LEU A 220 -32.69 31.14 -10.09
N THR A 221 -31.54 31.79 -9.99
CA THR A 221 -30.90 32.43 -11.14
C THR A 221 -30.52 31.40 -12.21
N SER A 222 -30.33 31.81 -13.46
CA SER A 222 -29.91 30.92 -14.52
C SER A 222 -28.61 30.17 -14.17
N GLN A 223 -27.63 30.86 -13.61
CA GLN A 223 -26.37 30.25 -13.16
C GLN A 223 -26.56 29.25 -12.02
N GLN A 224 -27.35 29.58 -11.00
CA GLN A 224 -27.65 28.65 -9.88
C GLN A 224 -28.38 27.40 -10.35
N TRP A 225 -29.30 27.54 -11.28
CA TRP A 225 -29.99 26.41 -11.87
C TRP A 225 -29.02 25.50 -12.63
N ARG A 226 -28.23 26.05 -13.52
CA ARG A 226 -27.21 25.29 -14.26
C ARG A 226 -26.22 24.62 -13.33
N LEU A 227 -25.72 25.33 -12.35
CA LEU A 227 -24.85 24.75 -11.32
C LEU A 227 -25.54 23.55 -10.61
N SER A 228 -26.83 23.72 -10.26
CA SER A 228 -27.61 22.64 -9.64
C SER A 228 -27.73 21.40 -10.53
N VAL A 229 -27.94 21.58 -11.82
CA VAL A 229 -28.01 20.47 -12.79
C VAL A 229 -26.63 19.85 -13.04
N LEU A 230 -25.61 20.67 -13.28
CA LEU A 230 -24.24 20.20 -13.58
C LEU A 230 -23.61 19.45 -12.40
N LEU A 231 -23.90 19.83 -11.16
CA LEU A 231 -23.47 19.10 -9.97
C LEU A 231 -24.03 17.66 -9.93
N ARG A 232 -25.26 17.44 -10.38
CA ARG A 232 -25.86 16.09 -10.44
C ARG A 232 -25.38 15.33 -11.65
N LEU A 233 -25.23 16.01 -12.78
CA LEU A 233 -24.64 15.42 -13.96
C LEU A 233 -23.21 14.91 -13.69
N SER A 234 -22.38 15.72 -13.00
CA SER A 234 -21.02 15.28 -12.65
C SER A 234 -20.99 14.07 -11.74
N LYS A 235 -21.86 13.99 -10.72
CA LYS A 235 -22.00 12.81 -9.87
C LYS A 235 -22.47 11.58 -10.65
N TYR A 236 -23.41 11.78 -11.57
CA TYR A 236 -23.92 10.72 -12.42
C TYR A 236 -22.84 10.17 -13.37
N LEU A 237 -22.09 11.07 -14.05
CA LEU A 237 -20.99 10.68 -14.94
C LEU A 237 -19.84 10.02 -14.15
N GLN A 238 -19.60 10.44 -12.91
CA GLN A 238 -18.62 9.80 -12.04
C GLN A 238 -19.05 8.35 -11.69
N ALA A 239 -20.31 8.14 -11.32
CA ALA A 239 -20.85 6.81 -11.05
C ALA A 239 -20.74 5.91 -12.31
N LEU A 240 -21.00 6.47 -13.49
CA LEU A 240 -20.88 5.76 -14.76
C LEU A 240 -19.42 5.37 -15.06
N ALA A 241 -18.46 6.27 -14.79
CA ALA A 241 -17.04 6.00 -14.97
C ALA A 241 -16.51 4.95 -13.97
N GLU A 242 -16.98 4.98 -12.73
CA GLU A 242 -16.62 3.99 -11.71
C GLU A 242 -17.13 2.58 -12.06
N GLU A 243 -18.36 2.47 -12.60
CA GLU A 243 -18.90 1.18 -13.06
C GLU A 243 -18.11 0.60 -14.23
N GLN A 244 -17.77 1.43 -15.21
CA GLN A 244 -17.02 0.99 -16.39
C GLN A 244 -15.54 0.73 -16.09
N GLY A 245 -14.94 1.49 -15.16
CA GLY A 245 -13.55 1.29 -14.73
C GLY A 245 -13.37 0.02 -13.87
N GLY A 246 -14.37 -0.33 -13.05
CA GLY A 246 -14.35 -1.54 -12.24
C GLY A 246 -14.46 -2.86 -13.04
N ALA A 247 -15.04 -2.80 -14.23
CA ALA A 247 -15.17 -3.98 -15.10
C ALA A 247 -13.86 -4.37 -15.82
N GLY A 248 -12.86 -3.47 -15.82
CA GLY A 248 -11.57 -3.68 -16.52
C GLY A 248 -10.41 -4.18 -15.64
N GLU A 249 -10.55 -4.19 -14.31
CA GLU A 249 -9.46 -4.55 -13.39
C GLU A 249 -9.36 -6.04 -13.03
N ASP A 250 -10.29 -6.88 -13.45
CA ASP A 250 -10.27 -8.34 -13.19
C ASP A 250 -9.18 -9.11 -14.00
N GLY A 251 -8.40 -8.42 -14.82
CA GLY A 251 -7.33 -9.00 -15.63
C GLY A 251 -5.89 -8.66 -15.20
N ARG A 252 -5.67 -7.82 -14.21
CA ARG A 252 -4.33 -7.50 -13.69
C ARG A 252 -4.23 -7.91 -12.24
N GLN A 253 -3.48 -8.98 -11.98
CA GLN A 253 -2.96 -9.35 -10.66
C GLN A 253 -2.21 -8.15 -10.07
N VAL A 254 -2.90 -7.38 -9.24
CA VAL A 254 -2.27 -6.46 -8.29
C VAL A 254 -2.17 -7.22 -6.97
N SER A 255 -0.93 -7.35 -6.51
CA SER A 255 -0.55 -7.99 -5.26
C SER A 255 -1.48 -7.66 -4.09
N SER A 256 -1.82 -8.70 -3.36
CA SER A 256 -2.86 -8.81 -2.32
C SER A 256 -2.67 -7.95 -1.06
N ASP A 257 -1.69 -7.02 -1.00
CA ASP A 257 -1.31 -6.39 0.27
C ASP A 257 -1.86 -4.98 0.56
N GLU A 258 -2.59 -4.34 -0.37
CA GLU A 258 -3.16 -3.01 -0.09
C GLU A 258 -4.66 -3.00 0.28
N ARG A 259 -5.32 -4.15 0.43
CA ARG A 259 -6.77 -4.23 0.67
C ARG A 259 -7.23 -4.19 2.13
N GLU A 260 -6.35 -4.22 3.11
CA GLU A 260 -6.77 -4.38 4.51
C GLU A 260 -6.94 -3.12 5.36
N LYS A 261 -6.71 -1.90 4.87
CA LYS A 261 -6.92 -0.69 5.69
C LYS A 261 -7.82 0.35 5.02
N GLY A 262 -9.10 0.19 5.22
CA GLY A 262 -10.04 1.30 5.14
C GLY A 262 -11.15 1.18 4.11
N LYS A 263 -12.11 0.28 4.33
CA LYS A 263 -13.52 0.49 3.96
C LYS A 263 -14.40 -0.51 4.69
N ALA A 264 -14.87 -0.12 5.84
CA ALA A 264 -16.14 -0.62 6.34
C ALA A 264 -17.25 -0.08 5.43
N GLY A 265 -17.98 -0.97 4.75
CA GLY A 265 -19.26 -0.66 4.14
C GLY A 265 -19.28 -0.37 2.65
N SER A 266 -18.91 -1.33 1.82
CA SER A 266 -19.57 -1.52 0.52
C SER A 266 -19.24 -2.95 0.04
N GLY A 267 -20.17 -3.86 0.29
CA GLY A 267 -20.08 -5.21 -0.25
C GLY A 267 -20.22 -5.15 -1.78
N PHE A 268 -19.12 -5.28 -2.47
CA PHE A 268 -19.13 -5.56 -3.91
C PHE A 268 -19.73 -6.95 -4.12
N VAL A 269 -20.87 -6.97 -4.74
CA VAL A 269 -21.44 -8.21 -5.29
C VAL A 269 -20.66 -8.50 -6.57
N THR A 270 -19.78 -9.46 -6.52
CA THR A 270 -19.17 -10.03 -7.73
C THR A 270 -20.30 -10.74 -8.49
N MET A 271 -20.75 -10.13 -9.56
CA MET A 271 -21.66 -10.80 -10.50
C MET A 271 -20.86 -11.89 -11.22
N LEU A 272 -21.20 -13.14 -10.96
CA LEU A 272 -20.75 -14.26 -11.79
C LEU A 272 -21.47 -14.16 -13.15
N GLU A 273 -20.75 -13.71 -14.15
CA GLU A 273 -21.20 -13.82 -15.55
C GLU A 273 -20.96 -15.27 -16.01
N VAL A 274 -22.04 -16.01 -16.22
CA VAL A 274 -21.98 -17.31 -16.84
C VAL A 274 -21.88 -17.10 -18.35
N THR A 275 -20.67 -17.11 -18.88
CA THR A 275 -20.43 -17.12 -20.31
C THR A 275 -20.54 -18.55 -20.83
N TRP A 276 -21.45 -18.79 -21.75
CA TRP A 276 -21.49 -20.02 -22.49
C TRP A 276 -20.46 -19.92 -23.62
N ASP A 277 -19.39 -20.68 -23.50
CA ASP A 277 -18.42 -20.82 -24.58
C ASP A 277 -18.90 -21.93 -25.51
N GLU A 278 -19.34 -21.56 -26.70
CA GLU A 278 -19.81 -22.49 -27.71
C GLU A 278 -18.70 -23.39 -28.28
N HIS A 279 -17.43 -23.13 -27.93
CA HIS A 279 -16.27 -23.84 -28.47
C HIS A 279 -15.63 -24.85 -27.52
N SER A 280 -16.07 -24.97 -26.28
CA SER A 280 -15.59 -26.05 -25.41
C SER A 280 -16.32 -27.37 -25.67
N PHE A 281 -15.90 -28.05 -26.66
CA PHE A 281 -16.26 -29.47 -26.86
C PHE A 281 -15.58 -30.31 -25.78
N GLY A 282 -16.28 -30.68 -24.73
CA GLY A 282 -15.76 -31.71 -23.85
C GLY A 282 -16.42 -31.95 -22.50
N THR A 283 -17.06 -30.99 -21.88
CA THR A 283 -17.73 -31.25 -20.60
C THR A 283 -19.11 -30.64 -20.55
N LYS A 284 -20.11 -31.48 -20.83
CA LYS A 284 -21.52 -31.18 -20.57
C LYS A 284 -21.78 -31.23 -19.07
N GLY A 285 -21.38 -30.24 -18.36
CA GLY A 285 -21.69 -30.09 -16.94
C GLY A 285 -21.80 -28.64 -16.59
N ILE A 286 -22.95 -28.27 -16.02
CA ILE A 286 -23.08 -26.99 -15.33
C ILE A 286 -22.18 -27.09 -14.10
N GLN A 287 -21.04 -26.39 -14.09
CA GLN A 287 -20.22 -26.30 -12.89
C GLN A 287 -20.91 -25.28 -11.96
N VAL A 288 -21.59 -25.79 -10.95
CA VAL A 288 -22.04 -25.00 -9.82
C VAL A 288 -20.87 -24.90 -8.85
N TYR A 289 -20.25 -23.75 -8.76
CA TYR A 289 -19.22 -23.49 -7.75
C TYR A 289 -19.94 -23.28 -6.41
N GLU A 290 -19.90 -24.28 -5.55
CA GLU A 290 -20.17 -24.05 -4.13
C GLU A 290 -18.97 -23.30 -3.53
N ASN A 291 -19.19 -22.08 -3.08
CA ASN A 291 -18.25 -21.38 -2.21
C ASN A 291 -18.22 -22.08 -0.85
N SER A 292 -17.31 -23.03 -0.73
CA SER A 292 -17.01 -23.68 0.55
C SER A 292 -16.38 -22.64 1.49
N GLY A 293 -17.14 -22.17 2.47
CA GLY A 293 -16.59 -21.54 3.66
C GLY A 293 -17.04 -20.12 4.00
N VAL A 294 -17.84 -19.48 3.18
CA VAL A 294 -18.51 -18.23 3.55
C VAL A 294 -19.99 -18.50 3.55
N LEU A 295 -20.70 -18.09 4.60
CA LEU A 295 -22.17 -18.14 4.69
C LEU A 295 -22.77 -17.86 3.33
N PRO A 296 -23.69 -18.67 2.83
CA PRO A 296 -24.33 -18.42 1.54
C PRO A 296 -24.98 -17.06 1.63
N SER A 297 -24.32 -16.05 1.10
CA SER A 297 -25.00 -14.83 0.79
C SER A 297 -26.03 -15.24 -0.25
N VAL A 298 -27.30 -15.05 0.05
CA VAL A 298 -28.46 -15.33 -0.79
C VAL A 298 -28.46 -14.43 -2.04
N ARG A 299 -27.33 -14.29 -2.72
CA ARG A 299 -27.10 -13.25 -3.73
C ARG A 299 -26.52 -13.78 -5.03
N SER A 300 -26.83 -15.01 -5.40
CA SER A 300 -26.73 -15.43 -6.79
C SER A 300 -27.97 -14.95 -7.55
N CYS A 301 -28.00 -13.69 -7.92
CA CYS A 301 -28.97 -13.22 -8.88
C CYS A 301 -28.61 -13.81 -10.25
N PHE A 302 -29.34 -14.82 -10.67
CA PHE A 302 -29.39 -15.18 -12.07
C PHE A 302 -29.92 -13.98 -12.84
N ARG A 303 -29.07 -13.19 -13.47
CA ARG A 303 -29.51 -12.32 -14.55
C ARG A 303 -29.90 -13.23 -15.72
N LEU A 304 -31.17 -13.51 -15.85
CA LEU A 304 -31.71 -13.93 -17.14
C LEU A 304 -31.36 -12.81 -18.11
N ARG A 305 -30.47 -13.10 -19.06
CA ARG A 305 -30.27 -12.23 -20.23
C ARG A 305 -31.68 -11.95 -20.78
N PRO A 306 -32.10 -10.69 -20.94
CA PRO A 306 -33.35 -10.43 -21.65
C PRO A 306 -33.21 -11.08 -23.02
N VAL A 307 -34.18 -11.91 -23.37
CA VAL A 307 -34.32 -12.53 -24.69
C VAL A 307 -34.08 -11.43 -25.71
N SER A 308 -33.12 -11.64 -26.58
CA SER A 308 -32.75 -10.74 -27.67
C SER A 308 -33.97 -10.38 -28.52
N GLY A 309 -34.55 -9.23 -28.23
CA GLY A 309 -35.76 -8.73 -28.87
C GLY A 309 -36.24 -7.37 -28.35
N VAL A 310 -35.70 -6.93 -27.20
CA VAL A 310 -35.93 -5.58 -26.69
C VAL A 310 -34.56 -4.90 -26.63
N SER A 311 -34.31 -4.12 -27.64
CA SER A 311 -33.26 -3.12 -27.88
C SER A 311 -32.14 -3.05 -26.85
N ALA A 312 -30.96 -3.53 -27.24
CA ALA A 312 -29.64 -3.24 -26.67
C ALA A 312 -29.27 -1.73 -26.73
N GLU A 313 -30.27 -0.84 -26.89
CA GLU A 313 -30.06 0.60 -27.14
C GLU A 313 -30.16 1.47 -25.86
N GLU A 314 -30.33 0.88 -24.67
CA GLU A 314 -30.56 1.69 -23.47
C GLU A 314 -29.28 2.11 -22.71
N GLY A 315 -28.12 1.61 -23.07
CA GLY A 315 -26.83 1.97 -22.47
C GLY A 315 -25.91 2.75 -23.40
N LEU A 316 -25.03 3.58 -22.86
CA LEU A 316 -23.91 4.16 -23.62
C LEU A 316 -22.85 3.09 -23.96
N SER A 317 -23.29 1.96 -24.50
CA SER A 317 -22.41 0.83 -24.85
C SER A 317 -21.65 1.03 -26.16
N SER A 318 -22.08 1.98 -26.99
CA SER A 318 -21.43 2.28 -28.26
C SER A 318 -20.62 3.56 -28.20
N VAL A 319 -19.40 3.48 -28.74
CA VAL A 319 -18.50 4.65 -28.89
C VAL A 319 -19.19 5.80 -29.64
N GLU A 320 -20.04 5.50 -30.60
CA GLU A 320 -20.74 6.50 -31.39
C GLU A 320 -21.84 7.22 -30.61
N SER A 321 -22.58 6.54 -29.75
CA SER A 321 -23.55 7.13 -28.85
C SER A 321 -22.87 8.11 -27.88
N LEU A 322 -21.72 7.71 -27.35
CA LEU A 322 -20.92 8.57 -26.47
C LEU A 322 -20.38 9.80 -27.21
N LYS A 323 -19.86 9.63 -28.44
CA LYS A 323 -19.44 10.75 -29.31
C LYS A 323 -20.59 11.72 -29.57
N GLY A 324 -21.75 11.22 -29.94
CA GLY A 324 -22.96 12.03 -30.18
C GLY A 324 -23.37 12.82 -28.92
N PHE A 325 -23.31 12.20 -27.75
CA PHE A 325 -23.58 12.89 -26.48
C PHE A 325 -22.53 13.98 -26.21
N VAL A 326 -21.24 13.70 -26.36
CA VAL A 326 -20.14 14.68 -26.19
C VAL A 326 -20.33 15.86 -27.16
N GLN A 327 -20.65 15.60 -28.43
CA GLN A 327 -20.90 16.63 -29.45
C GLN A 327 -22.09 17.53 -29.10
N THR A 328 -23.07 17.01 -28.38
CA THR A 328 -24.23 17.81 -27.93
C THR A 328 -23.91 18.59 -26.65
N LEU A 329 -23.22 17.97 -25.70
CA LEU A 329 -23.04 18.56 -24.36
C LEU A 329 -21.89 19.59 -24.32
N VAL A 330 -20.75 19.33 -24.99
CA VAL A 330 -19.57 20.21 -24.90
C VAL A 330 -19.84 21.64 -25.36
N PRO A 331 -20.55 21.91 -26.48
CA PRO A 331 -20.94 23.28 -26.85
C PRO A 331 -21.77 24.00 -25.78
N LEU A 332 -22.72 23.29 -25.14
CA LEU A 332 -23.54 23.86 -24.05
C LEU A 332 -22.70 24.16 -22.81
N LEU A 333 -21.71 23.32 -22.50
CA LEU A 333 -20.77 23.59 -21.41
C LEU A 333 -19.91 24.82 -21.69
N LEU A 334 -19.49 25.01 -22.93
CA LEU A 334 -18.76 26.23 -23.35
C LEU A 334 -19.65 27.47 -23.23
N GLU A 335 -20.93 27.40 -23.62
CA GLU A 335 -21.87 28.51 -23.42
C GLU A 335 -22.04 28.80 -21.91
N CYS A 336 -22.14 27.81 -21.06
CA CYS A 336 -22.16 27.96 -19.56
C CYS A 336 -20.88 28.65 -19.06
N TRP A 337 -19.75 28.28 -19.62
CA TRP A 337 -18.45 28.90 -19.30
C TRP A 337 -18.41 30.39 -19.67
N VAL A 338 -18.82 30.73 -20.88
CA VAL A 338 -18.87 32.12 -21.37
C VAL A 338 -19.79 32.98 -20.52
N GLU A 339 -20.96 32.44 -20.13
CA GLU A 339 -21.90 33.17 -19.25
C GLU A 339 -21.34 33.42 -17.83
N ALA A 340 -20.53 32.46 -17.32
CA ALA A 340 -19.89 32.58 -16.01
C ALA A 340 -18.60 33.40 -16.04
N SER A 341 -17.98 33.57 -17.23
CA SER A 341 -16.72 34.29 -17.38
C SER A 341 -16.94 35.78 -17.23
N PRO A 342 -16.05 36.53 -16.57
CA PRO A 342 -16.21 37.99 -16.42
C PRO A 342 -16.22 38.68 -17.76
N ALA A 343 -17.16 39.64 -17.95
CA ALA A 343 -17.27 40.45 -19.13
C ALA A 343 -16.02 41.36 -19.31
N ASP A 344 -15.62 41.63 -20.54
CA ASP A 344 -14.39 42.32 -20.97
C ASP A 344 -14.20 43.79 -20.43
N GLN A 345 -14.97 44.23 -19.43
CA GLN A 345 -14.96 45.64 -18.98
C GLN A 345 -13.84 46.02 -18.01
N ALA A 346 -12.94 45.10 -17.63
CA ALA A 346 -11.82 45.43 -16.73
C ALA A 346 -10.46 45.06 -17.33
N ALA A 347 -10.10 45.70 -18.46
CA ALA A 347 -8.87 45.45 -19.21
C ALA A 347 -7.56 45.97 -18.55
N CYS A 348 -7.52 46.19 -17.22
CA CYS A 348 -6.35 46.83 -16.59
C CYS A 348 -5.74 46.09 -15.40
N SER A 349 -6.10 44.81 -15.12
CA SER A 349 -5.48 44.08 -14.03
C SER A 349 -5.07 42.68 -14.45
N PRO A 350 -3.82 42.21 -14.17
CA PRO A 350 -3.44 40.85 -14.40
C PRO A 350 -4.16 39.96 -13.36
N GLY A 351 -5.16 39.23 -13.81
CA GLY A 351 -5.98 38.33 -13.00
C GLY A 351 -7.47 38.69 -13.12
N SER A 352 -8.20 37.91 -13.90
CA SER A 352 -9.64 38.08 -14.06
C SER A 352 -10.34 37.70 -12.74
N LEU A 353 -11.02 38.67 -12.10
CA LEU A 353 -11.73 38.48 -10.84
C LEU A 353 -13.07 37.78 -11.08
N VAL A 354 -13.32 36.65 -10.46
CA VAL A 354 -14.51 35.82 -10.63
C VAL A 354 -15.26 35.68 -9.31
N GLU A 355 -16.60 35.75 -9.38
CA GLU A 355 -17.49 35.52 -8.25
C GLU A 355 -17.48 34.02 -7.84
N SER A 356 -17.64 33.69 -6.56
CA SER A 356 -17.52 32.31 -6.05
C SER A 356 -18.52 31.34 -6.67
N GLU A 357 -19.77 31.76 -6.97
CA GLU A 357 -20.76 30.89 -7.64
C GLU A 357 -20.38 30.62 -9.10
N ALA A 358 -19.91 31.64 -9.82
CA ALA A 358 -19.43 31.52 -11.18
C ALA A 358 -18.18 30.62 -11.23
N MET A 359 -17.26 30.76 -10.27
CA MET A 359 -16.06 29.93 -10.15
C MET A 359 -16.41 28.44 -9.93
N LEU A 360 -17.40 28.15 -9.09
CA LEU A 360 -17.89 26.79 -8.89
C LEU A 360 -18.54 26.23 -10.16
N LEU A 361 -19.32 27.05 -10.89
CA LEU A 361 -19.90 26.65 -12.18
C LEU A 361 -18.80 26.32 -13.21
N MET A 362 -17.81 27.19 -13.34
CA MET A 362 -16.66 26.97 -14.24
C MET A 362 -15.88 25.70 -13.86
N HIS A 363 -15.66 25.48 -12.57
CA HIS A 363 -15.01 24.26 -12.08
C HIS A 363 -15.81 22.99 -12.42
N GLN A 364 -17.16 23.04 -12.29
CA GLN A 364 -18.01 21.91 -12.66
C GLN A 364 -17.99 21.63 -14.16
N VAL A 365 -17.92 22.64 -14.99
CA VAL A 365 -17.76 22.49 -16.45
C VAL A 365 -16.46 21.73 -16.76
N LEU A 366 -15.34 22.12 -16.18
CA LEU A 366 -14.05 21.44 -16.38
C LEU A 366 -14.10 19.99 -15.87
N TRP A 367 -14.71 19.76 -14.70
CA TRP A 367 -14.86 18.43 -14.12
C TRP A 367 -15.67 17.49 -15.01
N ILE A 368 -16.77 17.98 -15.56
CA ILE A 368 -17.59 17.21 -16.51
C ILE A 368 -16.80 16.89 -17.78
N ILE A 369 -16.06 17.85 -18.35
CA ILE A 369 -15.20 17.62 -19.51
C ILE A 369 -14.16 16.54 -19.22
N GLN A 370 -13.57 16.56 -18.02
CA GLN A 370 -12.61 15.53 -17.60
C GLN A 370 -13.26 14.15 -17.48
N LEU A 371 -14.46 14.08 -16.87
CA LEU A 371 -15.24 12.83 -16.78
C LEU A 371 -15.64 12.28 -18.16
N LEU A 372 -16.10 13.12 -19.06
CA LEU A 372 -16.41 12.74 -20.45
C LEU A 372 -15.19 12.16 -21.15
N ARG A 373 -14.03 12.77 -20.96
CA ARG A 373 -12.78 12.25 -21.52
C ARG A 373 -12.40 10.89 -20.91
N THR A 374 -12.53 10.73 -19.60
CA THR A 374 -12.28 9.45 -18.92
C THR A 374 -13.22 8.37 -19.46
N LEU A 375 -14.50 8.65 -19.61
CA LEU A 375 -15.47 7.72 -20.19
C LEU A 375 -15.10 7.33 -21.63
N VAL A 376 -14.69 8.31 -22.42
CA VAL A 376 -14.23 8.06 -23.80
C VAL A 376 -12.99 7.15 -23.81
N GLN A 377 -12.05 7.34 -22.90
CA GLN A 377 -10.84 6.51 -22.77
C GLN A 377 -11.13 5.08 -22.31
N LEU A 378 -12.13 4.89 -21.45
CA LEU A 378 -12.55 3.55 -20.99
C LEU A 378 -13.19 2.73 -22.10
N HIS A 379 -13.88 3.36 -23.06
CA HIS A 379 -14.53 2.67 -24.18
C HIS A 379 -13.62 2.35 -25.35
N ASP A 380 -12.52 3.09 -25.49
CA ASP A 380 -11.63 2.92 -26.65
C ASP A 380 -10.21 2.56 -26.20
N HIS A 381 -9.88 1.29 -26.32
CA HIS A 381 -8.52 0.80 -26.14
C HIS A 381 -7.57 1.26 -27.26
N SER A 382 -8.10 1.80 -28.35
CA SER A 382 -7.34 2.38 -29.44
C SER A 382 -7.14 3.88 -29.18
N ARG A 383 -5.89 4.35 -29.22
CA ARG A 383 -5.48 5.76 -29.00
C ARG A 383 -6.14 6.81 -29.92
N ASN A 384 -7.10 6.40 -30.74
CA ASN A 384 -7.77 7.26 -31.72
C ASN A 384 -8.72 8.26 -31.10
N MET A 385 -9.31 7.96 -29.95
CA MET A 385 -10.31 8.84 -29.34
C MET A 385 -9.70 10.09 -28.68
N ASP A 386 -8.53 9.99 -28.11
CA ASP A 386 -7.82 11.19 -27.63
C ASP A 386 -7.48 12.14 -28.78
N SER A 387 -7.15 11.60 -29.95
CA SER A 387 -6.91 12.42 -31.14
C SER A 387 -8.20 13.04 -31.67
N TRP A 388 -9.33 12.32 -31.64
CA TRP A 388 -10.63 12.83 -32.01
C TRP A 388 -11.06 14.00 -31.09
N PHE A 389 -10.95 13.81 -29.78
CA PHE A 389 -11.31 14.85 -28.80
C PHE A 389 -10.44 16.12 -28.97
N ARG A 390 -9.14 15.91 -29.19
CA ARG A 390 -8.20 17.01 -29.48
C ARG A 390 -8.55 17.76 -30.78
N THR A 391 -8.80 17.03 -31.85
CA THR A 391 -9.09 17.64 -33.17
C THR A 391 -10.37 18.45 -33.15
N ASN A 392 -11.40 18.00 -32.42
CA ASN A 392 -12.69 18.68 -32.42
C ASN A 392 -12.80 19.85 -31.42
N TYR A 393 -12.09 19.79 -30.28
CA TYR A 393 -12.35 20.74 -29.17
C TYR A 393 -11.15 21.55 -28.71
N LEU A 394 -9.91 21.21 -29.04
CA LEU A 394 -8.74 21.93 -28.53
C LEU A 394 -8.77 23.42 -28.88
N SER A 395 -9.18 23.76 -30.09
CA SER A 395 -9.27 25.15 -30.56
C SER A 395 -10.25 25.96 -29.73
N ASP A 396 -11.44 25.40 -29.49
CA ASP A 396 -12.51 26.06 -28.75
C ASP A 396 -12.14 26.19 -27.24
N PHE A 397 -11.55 25.15 -26.66
CA PHE A 397 -11.06 25.21 -25.28
C PHE A 397 -9.93 26.23 -25.12
N LYS A 398 -8.99 26.32 -26.07
CA LYS A 398 -7.97 27.34 -26.08
C LYS A 398 -8.58 28.74 -26.12
N HIS A 399 -9.52 28.97 -27.03
CA HIS A 399 -10.16 30.27 -27.19
C HIS A 399 -10.95 30.69 -25.94
N HIS A 400 -11.73 29.80 -25.33
CA HIS A 400 -12.62 30.16 -24.24
C HIS A 400 -11.96 30.06 -22.85
N PHE A 401 -11.13 29.07 -22.62
CA PHE A 401 -10.57 28.79 -21.28
C PHE A 401 -9.30 29.60 -21.01
N MET A 402 -8.45 29.78 -22.02
CA MET A 402 -7.14 30.44 -21.83
C MET A 402 -7.19 31.95 -21.95
N LYS A 403 -8.30 32.56 -22.44
CA LYS A 403 -8.43 34.00 -22.66
C LYS A 403 -8.09 34.81 -21.41
N ASN A 404 -8.56 34.41 -20.25
CA ASN A 404 -8.44 35.10 -18.97
C ASN A 404 -7.62 34.32 -17.93
N PHE A 405 -6.84 33.31 -18.33
CA PHE A 405 -6.02 32.52 -17.45
C PHE A 405 -4.75 33.28 -16.99
N PRO A 406 -4.33 33.19 -15.68
CA PRO A 406 -5.00 32.57 -14.55
C PRO A 406 -6.11 33.42 -13.93
N TYR A 407 -7.19 32.74 -13.47
CA TYR A 407 -8.34 33.36 -12.79
C TYR A 407 -8.01 33.70 -11.34
N SER A 408 -8.58 34.77 -10.81
CA SER A 408 -8.46 35.19 -9.41
C SER A 408 -9.83 35.33 -8.75
N GLN A 409 -9.90 35.15 -7.43
CA GLN A 409 -11.16 35.25 -6.69
C GLN A 409 -11.45 36.70 -6.29
N LEU A 410 -12.72 37.11 -6.42
CA LEU A 410 -13.22 38.37 -5.90
C LEU A 410 -13.54 38.18 -4.40
N ASP A 411 -12.79 38.84 -3.51
CA ASP A 411 -13.08 38.90 -2.09
C ASP A 411 -14.25 39.86 -1.81
N ILE A 412 -15.47 39.40 -2.00
CA ILE A 412 -16.65 40.14 -1.57
C ILE A 412 -16.86 39.84 -0.07
N PRO A 413 -16.80 40.87 0.83
CA PRO A 413 -17.05 40.63 2.24
C PRO A 413 -18.52 40.19 2.42
N GLN A 414 -18.71 38.90 2.67
CA GLN A 414 -20.02 38.30 2.95
C GLN A 414 -20.57 38.91 4.26
N LYS A 415 -21.50 39.83 4.18
CA LYS A 415 -22.35 40.22 5.30
C LYS A 415 -23.11 38.99 5.78
N LYS A 416 -22.70 38.43 6.90
CA LYS A 416 -23.38 37.30 7.58
C LYS A 416 -24.81 37.70 7.86
N LYS A 417 -25.77 37.31 7.02
CA LYS A 417 -27.20 37.33 7.32
C LYS A 417 -27.44 36.26 8.39
N LYS A 418 -27.61 36.72 9.65
CA LYS A 418 -28.14 35.90 10.74
C LYS A 418 -29.57 35.46 10.34
N GLY A 419 -29.80 34.20 10.06
CA GLY A 419 -31.15 33.67 10.01
C GLY A 419 -31.52 32.72 8.88
N ASP A 420 -30.58 31.90 8.34
CA ASP A 420 -31.01 30.85 7.40
C ASP A 420 -30.58 29.44 7.84
N SER A 421 -31.60 28.59 7.76
CA SER A 421 -31.72 27.25 8.32
C SER A 421 -30.67 26.27 7.76
N LYS A 422 -30.57 25.11 8.41
CA LYS A 422 -29.68 23.95 8.14
C LYS A 422 -29.56 23.49 6.66
N ARG A 423 -30.36 24.00 5.74
CA ARG A 423 -30.37 23.67 4.30
C ARG A 423 -29.18 24.27 3.52
N ASN A 424 -28.57 25.38 4.00
CA ASN A 424 -27.50 26.05 3.28
C ASN A 424 -26.08 25.60 3.65
N LYS A 425 -25.95 24.65 4.59
CA LYS A 425 -24.60 24.21 5.01
C LYS A 425 -23.84 23.40 3.96
N GLN A 426 -24.52 22.59 3.16
CA GLN A 426 -23.89 21.81 2.08
C GLN A 426 -23.50 22.70 0.90
N ALA A 427 -24.37 23.62 0.48
CA ALA A 427 -24.04 24.57 -0.58
C ALA A 427 -22.92 25.52 -0.14
N ALA A 428 -22.95 26.00 1.11
CA ALA A 428 -21.88 26.82 1.68
C ALA A 428 -20.55 26.07 1.82
N ALA A 429 -20.57 24.77 2.13
CA ALA A 429 -19.37 23.94 2.17
C ALA A 429 -18.77 23.71 0.78
N LEU A 430 -19.61 23.54 -0.25
CA LEU A 430 -19.17 23.43 -1.64
C LEU A 430 -18.60 24.75 -2.17
N LEU A 431 -19.22 25.88 -1.85
CA LEU A 431 -18.72 27.22 -2.20
C LEU A 431 -17.39 27.54 -1.53
N ALA A 432 -17.16 27.04 -0.31
CA ALA A 432 -15.89 27.21 0.40
C ALA A 432 -14.78 26.25 -0.08
N SER A 433 -15.11 25.23 -0.88
CA SER A 433 -14.16 24.19 -1.30
C SER A 433 -13.43 24.49 -2.61
N VAL A 434 -13.92 25.40 -3.42
CA VAL A 434 -13.32 25.75 -4.71
C VAL A 434 -12.72 27.15 -4.61
N ASP A 435 -11.40 27.20 -4.53
CA ASP A 435 -10.61 28.43 -4.61
C ASP A 435 -10.09 28.66 -6.06
N ALA A 436 -9.52 29.82 -6.30
CA ALA A 436 -8.96 30.16 -7.61
C ALA A 436 -7.85 29.16 -8.03
N LEU A 437 -7.10 28.63 -7.07
CA LEU A 437 -6.07 27.63 -7.34
C LEU A 437 -6.69 26.33 -7.86
N ALA A 438 -7.79 25.86 -7.27
CA ALA A 438 -8.48 24.65 -7.70
C ALA A 438 -9.06 24.80 -9.12
N LEU A 439 -9.66 25.95 -9.45
CA LEU A 439 -10.15 26.23 -10.80
C LEU A 439 -9.01 26.22 -11.83
N ASN A 440 -7.95 26.99 -11.57
CA ASN A 440 -6.81 27.08 -12.49
C ASN A 440 -6.08 25.72 -12.65
N LEU A 441 -6.04 24.94 -11.58
CA LEU A 441 -5.46 23.60 -11.61
C LEU A 441 -6.30 22.66 -12.47
N ALA A 442 -7.63 22.62 -12.28
CA ALA A 442 -8.53 21.79 -13.08
C ALA A 442 -8.44 22.16 -14.56
N LEU A 443 -8.38 23.47 -14.85
CA LEU A 443 -8.18 23.97 -16.21
C LEU A 443 -6.84 23.49 -16.79
N SER A 444 -5.75 23.63 -16.03
CA SER A 444 -4.43 23.16 -16.46
C SER A 444 -4.42 21.66 -16.73
N GLN A 445 -5.07 20.85 -15.89
CA GLN A 445 -5.19 19.40 -16.09
C GLN A 445 -5.95 19.07 -17.38
N VAL A 446 -7.10 19.72 -17.64
CA VAL A 446 -7.87 19.50 -18.88
C VAL A 446 -7.02 19.88 -20.09
N MET A 447 -6.42 21.07 -20.11
CA MET A 447 -5.66 21.55 -21.25
C MET A 447 -4.41 20.70 -21.53
N VAL A 448 -3.61 20.40 -20.49
CA VAL A 448 -2.40 19.58 -20.64
C VAL A 448 -2.74 18.14 -21.03
N SER A 449 -3.91 17.63 -20.64
CA SER A 449 -4.37 16.32 -21.06
C SER A 449 -4.59 16.19 -22.57
N LEU A 450 -4.84 17.31 -23.26
CA LEU A 450 -5.03 17.37 -24.71
C LEU A 450 -3.72 17.63 -25.48
N THR A 451 -2.58 17.79 -24.80
CA THR A 451 -1.31 18.00 -25.46
C THR A 451 -0.80 16.75 -26.18
N SER A 452 -0.10 16.96 -27.27
CA SER A 452 0.71 15.97 -27.96
C SER A 452 2.05 16.59 -28.36
N SER A 453 3.03 15.76 -28.68
CA SER A 453 4.35 16.25 -29.11
C SER A 453 4.29 17.17 -30.34
N THR A 454 3.28 17.01 -31.19
CA THR A 454 3.04 17.84 -32.36
C THR A 454 2.46 19.22 -31.98
N VAL A 455 1.51 19.28 -31.05
CA VAL A 455 0.88 20.52 -30.56
C VAL A 455 1.89 21.40 -29.83
N VAL A 456 2.81 20.78 -29.06
CA VAL A 456 3.88 21.53 -28.35
C VAL A 456 4.81 22.27 -29.30
N GLN A 457 4.96 21.79 -30.53
CA GLN A 457 5.81 22.45 -31.53
C GLN A 457 5.13 23.63 -32.26
N GLN A 458 3.80 23.61 -32.36
CA GLN A 458 3.04 24.58 -33.15
C GLN A 458 2.49 25.76 -32.34
N ASP A 459 2.23 25.57 -31.04
CA ASP A 459 1.45 26.51 -30.24
C ASP A 459 1.98 26.58 -28.80
N SER A 460 2.95 27.46 -28.52
CA SER A 460 3.65 27.49 -27.24
C SER A 460 3.02 28.39 -26.16
N ASP A 461 2.27 29.45 -26.56
CA ASP A 461 1.91 30.53 -25.64
C ASP A 461 1.03 30.13 -24.45
N TRP A 462 -0.01 29.35 -24.71
CA TRP A 462 -0.90 28.89 -23.65
C TRP A 462 -0.23 27.81 -22.74
N LEU A 463 0.66 27.00 -23.29
CA LEU A 463 1.46 26.06 -22.49
C LEU A 463 2.46 26.81 -21.61
N GLU A 464 3.02 27.92 -22.10
CA GLU A 464 3.89 28.78 -21.30
C GLU A 464 3.12 29.44 -20.14
N ALA A 465 1.89 29.86 -20.35
CA ALA A 465 1.04 30.40 -19.30
C ALA A 465 0.77 29.36 -18.22
N ILE A 466 0.44 28.12 -18.60
CA ILE A 466 0.25 27.01 -17.65
C ILE A 466 1.56 26.69 -16.91
N ARG A 467 2.68 26.65 -17.61
CA ARG A 467 3.99 26.42 -17.00
C ARG A 467 4.32 27.46 -15.94
N LYS A 468 4.15 28.76 -16.29
CA LYS A 468 4.36 29.86 -15.35
C LYS A 468 3.46 29.78 -14.13
N PHE A 469 2.19 29.44 -14.31
CA PHE A 469 1.25 29.23 -13.22
C PHE A 469 1.68 28.09 -12.31
N VAL A 470 2.05 26.94 -12.86
CA VAL A 470 2.46 25.74 -12.10
C VAL A 470 3.77 25.99 -11.35
N THR A 471 4.79 26.58 -12.01
CA THR A 471 6.06 26.89 -11.36
C THR A 471 5.89 27.93 -10.25
N HIS A 472 5.05 28.95 -10.46
CA HIS A 472 4.73 29.94 -9.44
C HIS A 472 4.00 29.30 -8.25
N SER A 473 2.97 28.49 -8.50
CA SER A 473 2.21 27.80 -7.45
C SER A 473 3.08 26.85 -6.61
N LEU A 474 4.03 26.16 -7.22
CA LEU A 474 5.00 25.29 -6.52
C LEU A 474 6.08 26.11 -5.79
N SER A 475 6.48 27.30 -6.30
CA SER A 475 7.58 28.10 -5.72
C SER A 475 7.10 29.09 -4.65
N SER A 476 5.83 29.44 -4.62
CA SER A 476 5.27 30.50 -3.75
C SER A 476 5.29 30.18 -2.24
N GLY A 477 5.74 29.01 -1.82
CA GLY A 477 5.83 28.62 -0.41
C GLY A 477 4.48 28.47 0.31
N SER A 478 3.36 28.60 -0.42
CA SER A 478 2.01 28.38 0.11
C SER A 478 1.85 26.91 0.56
N LYS A 479 1.15 26.69 1.66
CA LYS A 479 0.84 25.34 2.13
C LYS A 479 -0.18 24.69 1.22
N LEU A 480 0.30 23.94 0.24
CA LEU A 480 -0.55 23.16 -0.65
C LEU A 480 -1.17 21.97 0.11
N ASN A 481 -2.45 21.74 -0.08
CA ASN A 481 -3.07 20.52 0.41
C ASN A 481 -2.68 19.32 -0.48
N SER A 482 -2.87 18.10 0.02
CA SER A 482 -2.46 16.86 -0.69
C SER A 482 -3.13 16.71 -2.06
N LYS A 483 -4.40 17.16 -2.22
CA LYS A 483 -5.14 17.09 -3.49
C LYS A 483 -4.61 18.11 -4.51
N GLN A 484 -4.35 19.33 -4.07
CA GLN A 484 -3.78 20.40 -4.91
C GLN A 484 -2.38 20.01 -5.39
N LEU A 485 -1.55 19.49 -4.49
CA LEU A 485 -0.23 19.00 -4.87
C LEU A 485 -0.31 17.84 -5.87
N SER A 486 -1.19 16.87 -5.63
CA SER A 486 -1.38 15.74 -6.56
C SER A 486 -1.73 16.21 -7.97
N GLY A 487 -2.66 17.17 -8.08
CA GLY A 487 -3.03 17.75 -9.36
C GLY A 487 -1.91 18.52 -10.04
N LEU A 488 -1.14 19.32 -9.28
CA LEU A 488 0.04 20.03 -9.81
C LEU A 488 1.10 19.04 -10.31
N LEU A 489 1.36 17.98 -9.55
CA LEU A 489 2.32 16.94 -9.93
C LEU A 489 1.87 16.18 -11.18
N GLU A 490 0.57 15.94 -11.36
CA GLU A 490 0.04 15.33 -12.58
C GLU A 490 0.28 16.24 -13.80
N VAL A 491 0.02 17.54 -13.67
CA VAL A 491 0.29 18.52 -14.74
C VAL A 491 1.79 18.53 -15.06
N VAL A 492 2.67 18.59 -14.05
CA VAL A 492 4.12 18.55 -14.25
C VAL A 492 4.55 17.26 -14.94
N TRP A 493 4.00 16.11 -14.50
CA TRP A 493 4.29 14.82 -15.11
C TRP A 493 4.00 14.81 -16.62
N ARG A 494 2.81 15.23 -17.00
CA ARG A 494 2.40 15.28 -18.40
C ARG A 494 3.20 16.29 -19.21
N LEU A 495 3.48 17.47 -18.65
CA LEU A 495 4.32 18.48 -19.30
C LEU A 495 5.75 17.94 -19.50
N THR A 496 6.35 17.28 -18.52
CA THR A 496 7.71 16.74 -18.67
C THR A 496 7.81 15.61 -19.71
N LEU A 497 6.74 14.82 -19.89
CA LEU A 497 6.69 13.78 -20.93
C LEU A 497 6.55 14.35 -22.33
N THR A 498 5.81 15.45 -22.48
CA THR A 498 5.54 16.05 -23.81
C THR A 498 6.61 17.03 -24.26
N GLN A 499 7.36 17.63 -23.32
CA GLN A 499 8.39 18.62 -23.60
C GLN A 499 9.66 17.96 -24.15
N ARG A 500 10.21 18.58 -25.23
CA ARG A 500 11.53 18.26 -25.79
C ARG A 500 12.62 19.24 -25.35
N ASN A 501 12.24 20.37 -24.75
CA ASN A 501 13.19 21.36 -24.28
C ASN A 501 13.68 21.03 -22.87
N ARG A 502 14.99 20.76 -22.75
CA ARG A 502 15.64 20.43 -21.50
C ARG A 502 15.52 21.52 -20.43
N ALA A 503 15.64 22.79 -20.82
CA ALA A 503 15.60 23.89 -19.87
C ALA A 503 14.24 23.98 -19.18
N VAL A 504 13.16 23.75 -19.92
CA VAL A 504 11.79 23.74 -19.39
C VAL A 504 11.58 22.55 -18.45
N THR A 505 12.04 21.38 -18.83
CA THR A 505 11.97 20.17 -17.96
C THR A 505 12.72 20.39 -16.64
N GLU A 506 13.93 20.94 -16.71
CA GLU A 506 14.73 21.25 -15.51
C GLU A 506 14.10 22.33 -14.62
N GLU A 507 13.43 23.32 -15.19
CA GLU A 507 12.71 24.36 -14.44
C GLU A 507 11.54 23.76 -13.67
N LEU A 508 10.70 22.95 -14.32
CA LEU A 508 9.57 22.27 -13.71
C LEU A 508 10.02 21.33 -12.57
N LEU A 509 11.03 20.49 -12.83
CA LEU A 509 11.57 19.58 -11.82
C LEU A 509 12.22 20.32 -10.65
N ARG A 510 12.86 21.48 -10.91
CA ARG A 510 13.42 22.32 -9.85
C ARG A 510 12.32 22.89 -8.96
N ALA A 511 11.21 23.36 -9.51
CA ALA A 511 10.08 23.86 -8.74
C ALA A 511 9.51 22.75 -7.81
N VAL A 512 9.36 21.52 -8.30
CA VAL A 512 8.95 20.38 -7.47
C VAL A 512 10.00 20.05 -6.42
N HIS A 513 11.29 20.11 -6.76
CA HIS A 513 12.37 19.81 -5.82
C HIS A 513 12.46 20.83 -4.68
N VAL A 514 12.17 22.11 -4.93
CA VAL A 514 12.07 23.13 -3.89
C VAL A 514 10.98 22.77 -2.87
N GLN A 515 9.83 22.29 -3.34
CA GLN A 515 8.79 21.79 -2.45
C GLN A 515 9.27 20.57 -1.62
N TYR A 516 9.98 19.63 -2.26
CA TYR A 516 10.52 18.45 -1.57
C TYR A 516 11.50 18.80 -0.45
N GLN A 517 12.27 19.86 -0.58
CA GLN A 517 13.25 20.31 0.41
C GLN A 517 12.64 21.05 1.61
N GLN A 518 11.36 21.40 1.59
CA GLN A 518 10.71 22.07 2.72
C GLN A 518 10.69 21.18 3.97
N ARG A 519 11.13 21.72 5.11
CA ARG A 519 11.21 20.97 6.38
C ARG A 519 9.84 20.71 7.02
N SER A 520 8.85 21.55 6.74
CA SER A 520 7.52 21.56 7.38
C SER A 520 6.48 20.69 6.66
N LEU A 521 6.89 19.84 5.71
CA LEU A 521 5.97 19.00 4.95
C LEU A 521 5.33 17.90 5.82
N THR A 522 4.02 17.71 5.66
CA THR A 522 3.32 16.57 6.23
C THR A 522 3.76 15.26 5.55
N LEU A 523 3.66 14.14 6.27
CA LEU A 523 4.07 12.84 5.75
C LEU A 523 3.39 12.46 4.41
N PRO A 524 2.06 12.60 4.23
CA PRO A 524 1.41 12.28 2.96
C PRO A 524 1.96 13.09 1.78
N VAL A 525 2.22 14.38 2.00
CA VAL A 525 2.79 15.27 0.97
C VAL A 525 4.20 14.83 0.60
N ARG A 526 5.04 14.51 1.59
CA ARG A 526 6.40 14.01 1.35
C ARG A 526 6.41 12.69 0.58
N MET A 527 5.50 11.78 0.94
CA MET A 527 5.31 10.52 0.22
C MET A 527 4.88 10.72 -1.24
N GLN A 528 3.97 11.66 -1.51
CA GLN A 528 3.56 11.98 -2.88
C GLN A 528 4.72 12.51 -3.72
N LEU A 529 5.50 13.43 -3.17
CA LEU A 529 6.67 13.98 -3.86
C LEU A 529 7.74 12.90 -4.12
N LEU A 530 7.96 12.02 -3.15
CA LEU A 530 8.88 10.89 -3.32
C LEU A 530 8.40 9.95 -4.43
N ARG A 531 7.11 9.59 -4.42
CA ARG A 531 6.50 8.75 -5.47
C ARG A 531 6.56 9.40 -6.85
N PHE A 532 6.38 10.71 -6.91
CA PHE A 532 6.51 11.45 -8.17
C PHE A 532 7.92 11.31 -8.75
N PHE A 533 8.97 11.63 -7.98
CA PHE A 533 10.35 11.56 -8.47
C PHE A 533 10.79 10.12 -8.75
N SER A 534 10.44 9.17 -7.89
CA SER A 534 10.75 7.75 -8.10
C SER A 534 10.06 7.21 -9.35
N GLY A 535 8.76 7.51 -9.52
CA GLY A 535 8.02 7.12 -10.71
C GLY A 535 8.60 7.70 -11.99
N LEU A 536 8.95 8.98 -11.98
CA LEU A 536 9.55 9.64 -13.11
C LEU A 536 10.92 9.02 -13.47
N TYR A 537 11.75 8.73 -12.47
CA TYR A 537 13.04 8.10 -12.68
C TYR A 537 12.93 6.64 -13.14
N LEU A 538 12.04 5.86 -12.51
CA LEU A 538 11.98 4.42 -12.74
C LEU A 538 11.17 4.05 -13.99
N LYS A 539 10.10 4.79 -14.31
CA LYS A 539 9.17 4.46 -15.40
C LYS A 539 9.51 5.19 -16.69
N GLU A 540 9.91 6.46 -16.60
CA GLU A 540 9.98 7.34 -17.77
C GLU A 540 11.41 7.67 -18.20
N LYS A 541 12.42 7.26 -17.43
CA LYS A 541 13.82 7.55 -17.75
C LYS A 541 14.22 7.03 -19.13
N GLU A 542 13.76 5.84 -19.50
CA GLU A 542 14.10 5.22 -20.77
C GLU A 542 13.28 5.79 -21.94
N ALA A 543 12.05 6.22 -21.65
CA ALA A 543 11.14 6.75 -22.66
C ALA A 543 11.49 8.20 -23.08
N ASN A 544 12.07 9.00 -22.16
CA ASN A 544 12.36 10.40 -22.41
C ASN A 544 13.84 10.74 -22.06
N PRO A 545 14.66 11.03 -23.08
CA PRO A 545 16.08 11.34 -22.88
C PRO A 545 16.33 12.61 -22.08
N GLN A 546 15.39 13.54 -22.02
CA GLN A 546 15.52 14.76 -21.21
C GLN A 546 15.42 14.45 -19.73
N ILE A 547 14.52 13.53 -19.35
CA ILE A 547 14.39 13.04 -17.98
C ILE A 547 15.65 12.27 -17.58
N ALA A 548 16.15 11.41 -18.47
CA ALA A 548 17.37 10.61 -18.21
C ALA A 548 18.61 11.47 -17.91
N ARG A 549 18.67 12.67 -18.51
CA ARG A 549 19.79 13.61 -18.36
C ARG A 549 19.53 14.74 -17.35
N SER A 550 18.47 14.67 -16.58
CA SER A 550 18.12 15.72 -15.62
C SER A 550 19.11 15.80 -14.46
N LYS A 551 19.70 16.99 -14.26
CA LYS A 551 20.58 17.27 -13.12
C LYS A 551 19.82 17.35 -11.80
N VAL A 552 18.54 17.75 -11.85
CA VAL A 552 17.70 17.82 -10.66
C VAL A 552 17.42 16.42 -10.13
N LEU A 553 17.09 15.47 -11.02
CA LEU A 553 16.87 14.07 -10.62
C LEU A 553 18.13 13.41 -10.08
N SER A 554 19.26 13.64 -10.70
CA SER A 554 20.55 13.13 -10.20
C SER A 554 20.86 13.67 -8.79
N ARG A 555 20.69 14.98 -8.58
CA ARG A 555 20.87 15.60 -7.25
C ARG A 555 19.89 15.08 -6.22
N TRP A 556 18.62 14.89 -6.61
CA TRP A 556 17.63 14.30 -5.72
C TRP A 556 18.02 12.88 -5.32
N LEU A 557 18.39 12.02 -6.28
CA LEU A 557 18.83 10.65 -6.03
C LEU A 557 20.05 10.59 -5.09
N SER A 558 21.06 11.41 -5.35
CA SER A 558 22.27 11.45 -4.51
C SER A 558 21.99 11.92 -3.08
N GLY A 559 20.88 12.62 -2.83
CA GLY A 559 20.45 13.01 -1.49
C GLY A 559 19.70 11.92 -0.71
N LEU A 560 19.21 10.85 -1.35
CA LEU A 560 18.37 9.84 -0.70
C LEU A 560 19.10 9.03 0.39
N PRO A 561 20.36 8.57 0.21
CA PRO A 561 21.08 7.83 1.25
C PRO A 561 21.28 8.64 2.54
N LEU A 562 21.60 9.92 2.43
CA LEU A 562 21.72 10.81 3.58
C LEU A 562 20.36 11.00 4.30
N GLN A 563 19.28 11.17 3.55
CA GLN A 563 17.93 11.29 4.11
C GLN A 563 17.53 10.02 4.85
N LEU A 564 17.81 8.85 4.30
CA LEU A 564 17.56 7.57 4.94
C LEU A 564 18.34 7.44 6.27
N ALA A 565 19.62 7.78 6.27
CA ALA A 565 20.47 7.75 7.45
C ALA A 565 20.02 8.75 8.54
N GLN A 566 19.43 9.90 8.16
CA GLN A 566 18.88 10.88 9.10
C GLN A 566 17.51 10.50 9.64
N LEU A 567 16.72 9.79 8.84
CA LEU A 567 15.35 9.41 9.19
C LEU A 567 15.33 8.26 10.19
N GLY A 568 16.20 7.26 10.01
CA GLY A 568 16.27 6.06 10.85
C GLY A 568 14.90 5.40 11.03
N ALA A 569 14.56 5.05 12.26
CA ALA A 569 13.29 4.42 12.62
C ALA A 569 12.11 5.39 12.80
N ARG A 570 12.31 6.71 12.69
CA ARG A 570 11.28 7.72 12.98
C ARG A 570 10.04 7.58 12.12
N ASN A 571 10.19 7.07 10.91
CA ASN A 571 9.08 6.85 9.98
C ASN A 571 9.38 5.67 9.06
N THR A 572 8.91 4.49 9.46
CA THR A 572 9.16 3.22 8.76
C THR A 572 8.61 3.18 7.34
N GLN A 573 7.43 3.78 7.10
CA GLN A 573 6.82 3.83 5.76
C GLN A 573 7.64 4.67 4.77
N LEU A 574 8.11 5.84 5.21
CA LEU A 574 8.94 6.69 4.38
C LEU A 574 10.30 6.05 4.13
N SER A 575 10.90 5.43 5.16
CA SER A 575 12.17 4.71 5.04
C SER A 575 12.06 3.53 4.06
N ALA A 576 10.98 2.75 4.12
CA ALA A 576 10.74 1.65 3.20
C ALA A 576 10.66 2.13 1.75
N GLN A 577 9.95 3.22 1.48
CA GLN A 577 9.84 3.78 0.13
C GLN A 577 11.16 4.38 -0.37
N LEU A 578 11.96 5.01 0.51
CA LEU A 578 13.30 5.48 0.18
C LEU A 578 14.20 4.29 -0.20
N ILE A 579 14.20 3.23 0.59
CA ILE A 579 14.99 2.02 0.35
C ILE A 579 14.60 1.37 -0.98
N GLU A 580 13.31 1.24 -1.27
CA GLU A 580 12.82 0.69 -2.53
C GLU A 580 13.33 1.51 -3.72
N THR A 581 13.23 2.84 -3.63
CA THR A 581 13.73 3.73 -4.68
C THR A 581 15.24 3.64 -4.84
N ILE A 582 16.00 3.63 -3.74
CA ILE A 582 17.47 3.48 -3.74
C ILE A 582 17.84 2.13 -4.35
N HIS A 583 17.18 1.05 -3.94
CA HIS A 583 17.44 -0.30 -4.45
C HIS A 583 17.18 -0.39 -5.97
N ALA A 584 16.04 0.12 -6.43
CA ALA A 584 15.71 0.13 -7.84
C ALA A 584 16.64 1.03 -8.68
N ALA A 585 17.13 2.12 -8.12
CA ALA A 585 18.11 2.98 -8.80
C ALA A 585 19.53 2.37 -8.77
N ALA A 586 19.91 1.69 -7.70
CA ALA A 586 21.17 0.96 -7.59
C ALA A 586 21.25 -0.22 -8.56
N SER A 587 20.15 -0.98 -8.72
CA SER A 587 20.07 -2.08 -9.70
C SER A 587 20.25 -1.60 -11.15
N ARG A 588 19.95 -0.32 -11.43
CA ARG A 588 20.22 0.34 -12.72
C ARG A 588 21.61 0.98 -12.82
N SER A 589 22.50 0.72 -11.85
CA SER A 589 23.87 1.19 -11.82
C SER A 589 24.02 2.72 -11.91
N ASN A 590 23.17 3.48 -11.20
CA ASN A 590 23.27 4.93 -11.17
C ASN A 590 24.51 5.38 -10.39
N ARG A 591 25.51 5.91 -11.11
CA ARG A 591 26.84 6.23 -10.55
C ARG A 591 26.77 7.26 -9.41
N GLU A 592 25.99 8.33 -9.56
CA GLU A 592 25.90 9.40 -8.56
C GLU A 592 25.25 8.91 -7.26
N LEU A 593 24.20 8.08 -7.38
CA LEU A 593 23.57 7.44 -6.24
C LEU A 593 24.54 6.48 -5.55
N LEU A 594 25.21 5.61 -6.30
CA LEU A 594 26.14 4.61 -5.74
C LEU A 594 27.30 5.28 -5.00
N GLN A 595 27.82 6.39 -5.52
CA GLN A 595 28.86 7.18 -4.86
C GLN A 595 28.33 7.81 -3.55
N SER A 596 27.12 8.37 -3.56
CA SER A 596 26.50 8.88 -2.34
C SER A 596 26.19 7.76 -1.33
N LEU A 597 25.72 6.62 -1.80
CA LEU A 597 25.46 5.45 -0.96
C LEU A 597 26.76 4.97 -0.28
N GLN A 598 27.87 4.94 -1.03
CA GLN A 598 29.20 4.62 -0.50
C GLN A 598 29.62 5.59 0.60
N THR A 599 29.42 6.89 0.40
CA THR A 599 29.79 7.92 1.38
C THR A 599 29.03 7.78 2.70
N HIS A 600 27.78 7.31 2.65
CA HIS A 600 26.92 7.17 3.83
C HIS A 600 26.78 5.73 4.32
N ALA A 601 27.50 4.78 3.72
CA ALA A 601 27.38 3.36 4.02
C ALA A 601 27.65 3.04 5.50
N CYS A 602 28.73 3.54 6.10
CA CYS A 602 29.04 3.29 7.51
C CYS A 602 27.95 3.75 8.47
N ARG A 603 27.21 4.83 8.13
CA ARG A 603 26.07 5.30 8.94
C ARG A 603 24.81 4.46 8.74
N LEU A 604 24.60 3.93 7.54
CA LEU A 604 23.45 3.08 7.25
C LEU A 604 23.57 1.70 7.88
N TYR A 605 24.82 1.19 7.96
CA TYR A 605 25.17 -0.13 8.48
C TYR A 605 25.84 -0.06 9.86
N ASP A 606 25.65 1.03 10.59
CA ASP A 606 26.13 1.14 11.97
C ASP A 606 25.47 0.09 12.86
N PRO A 607 26.20 -0.65 13.72
CA PRO A 607 25.65 -1.71 14.56
C PRO A 607 24.76 -1.22 15.69
N GLU A 608 24.85 0.05 16.10
CA GLU A 608 24.04 0.63 17.18
C GLU A 608 22.86 1.43 16.65
N ASP A 609 23.11 2.43 15.82
CA ASP A 609 22.14 3.42 15.35
C ASP A 609 21.83 3.34 13.85
N GLY A 610 22.37 2.35 13.16
CA GLY A 610 22.21 2.22 11.71
C GLY A 610 20.82 1.84 11.27
N SER A 611 20.46 2.30 10.07
CA SER A 611 19.15 1.97 9.47
C SER A 611 18.94 0.47 9.30
N VAL A 612 20.01 -0.30 9.12
CA VAL A 612 19.97 -1.77 8.98
C VAL A 612 19.49 -2.46 10.25
N VAL A 613 19.74 -1.87 11.42
CA VAL A 613 19.36 -2.43 12.72
C VAL A 613 17.98 -1.94 13.17
N LEU A 614 17.69 -0.66 12.92
CA LEU A 614 16.52 0.03 13.47
C LEU A 614 15.22 -0.20 12.66
N LEU A 615 15.31 -0.68 11.42
CA LEU A 615 14.16 -0.81 10.52
C LEU A 615 13.54 -2.22 10.58
N PRO A 616 12.29 -2.38 10.11
CA PRO A 616 11.63 -3.68 10.03
C PRO A 616 12.38 -4.68 9.13
N PRO A 617 12.17 -6.01 9.33
CA PRO A 617 12.93 -7.07 8.63
C PRO A 617 12.90 -6.97 7.10
N GLU A 618 11.79 -6.57 6.50
CA GLU A 618 11.67 -6.39 5.05
C GLU A 618 12.62 -5.28 4.52
N SER A 619 12.68 -4.17 5.27
CA SER A 619 13.60 -3.07 4.96
C SER A 619 15.05 -3.45 5.22
N GLN A 620 15.33 -4.22 6.26
CA GLN A 620 16.65 -4.78 6.54
C GLN A 620 17.12 -5.67 5.39
N GLN A 621 16.26 -6.54 4.88
CA GLN A 621 16.56 -7.40 3.74
C GLN A 621 16.97 -6.60 2.51
N ARG A 622 16.24 -5.53 2.20
CA ARG A 622 16.55 -4.64 1.09
C ARG A 622 17.88 -3.92 1.30
N LEU A 623 18.17 -3.48 2.53
CA LEU A 623 19.46 -2.85 2.87
C LEU A 623 20.63 -3.83 2.74
N VAL A 624 20.47 -5.07 3.18
CA VAL A 624 21.48 -6.12 2.98
C VAL A 624 21.74 -6.35 1.49
N GLN A 625 20.69 -6.40 0.66
CA GLN A 625 20.83 -6.53 -0.79
C GLN A 625 21.57 -5.33 -1.43
N LEU A 626 21.44 -4.13 -0.87
CA LEU A 626 22.15 -2.93 -1.37
C LEU A 626 23.67 -3.05 -1.24
N VAL A 627 24.19 -3.85 -0.31
CA VAL A 627 25.64 -4.11 -0.18
C VAL A 627 26.23 -4.67 -1.47
N TYR A 628 25.44 -5.43 -2.24
CA TYR A 628 25.87 -5.96 -3.54
C TYR A 628 26.26 -4.85 -4.54
N PHE A 629 25.53 -3.72 -4.50
CA PHE A 629 25.70 -2.62 -5.46
C PHE A 629 26.73 -1.57 -5.04
N LEU A 630 27.26 -1.62 -3.81
CA LEU A 630 28.25 -0.66 -3.34
C LEU A 630 29.51 -0.69 -4.22
N PRO A 631 30.07 0.45 -4.62
CA PRO A 631 31.29 0.50 -5.42
C PRO A 631 32.50 -0.21 -4.78
N SER A 632 32.70 0.02 -3.49
CA SER A 632 33.78 -0.60 -2.71
C SER A 632 33.27 -1.04 -1.34
N LEU A 633 34.00 -1.99 -0.73
CA LEU A 633 33.78 -2.45 0.65
C LEU A 633 35.02 -2.17 1.48
N PRO A 634 35.22 -0.95 2.01
CA PRO A 634 36.36 -0.63 2.85
C PRO A 634 36.31 -1.39 4.18
N SER A 635 37.44 -1.56 4.82
CA SER A 635 37.62 -2.28 6.08
C SER A 635 36.71 -1.79 7.18
N ASP A 636 36.49 -0.47 7.27
CA ASP A 636 35.58 0.12 8.27
C ASP A 636 34.13 -0.32 8.07
N LEU A 637 33.67 -0.37 6.82
CA LEU A 637 32.30 -0.86 6.50
C LEU A 637 32.18 -2.36 6.79
N LEU A 638 33.19 -3.15 6.41
CA LEU A 638 33.21 -4.58 6.72
C LEU A 638 33.21 -4.83 8.22
N SER A 639 33.89 -4.00 9.00
CA SER A 639 33.88 -4.04 10.46
C SER A 639 32.47 -3.75 11.01
N CYS A 640 31.78 -2.71 10.52
CA CYS A 640 30.39 -2.43 10.91
C CYS A 640 29.47 -3.61 10.59
N LEU A 641 29.58 -4.18 9.40
CA LEU A 641 28.77 -5.32 8.95
C LEU A 641 29.05 -6.58 9.78
N SER A 642 30.32 -6.85 10.12
CA SER A 642 30.68 -7.99 10.97
C SER A 642 30.12 -7.85 12.39
N HIS A 643 30.14 -6.64 12.95
CA HIS A 643 29.52 -6.37 14.25
C HIS A 643 28.01 -6.56 14.24
N CYS A 644 27.31 -6.14 13.17
CA CYS A 644 25.88 -6.41 13.01
C CYS A 644 25.57 -7.91 13.05
N CYS A 645 26.44 -8.74 12.46
CA CYS A 645 26.31 -10.19 12.45
C CYS A 645 26.67 -10.81 13.80
N SER A 646 27.80 -10.45 14.40
CA SER A 646 28.31 -11.05 15.64
C SER A 646 27.47 -10.70 16.86
N MET A 647 26.88 -9.50 16.90
CA MET A 647 26.02 -9.05 18.00
C MET A 647 24.56 -9.46 17.83
N GLY A 648 24.18 -10.23 16.82
CA GLY A 648 22.78 -10.61 16.60
C GLY A 648 21.84 -9.46 16.29
N ARG A 649 22.36 -8.31 15.81
CA ARG A 649 21.55 -7.13 15.48
C ARG A 649 20.67 -7.31 14.25
N ILE A 650 21.03 -8.25 13.39
CA ILE A 650 20.26 -8.69 12.24
C ILE A 650 19.95 -10.18 12.40
N SER A 651 18.89 -10.67 11.80
CA SER A 651 18.54 -12.09 11.88
C SER A 651 19.61 -12.96 11.22
N SER A 652 19.73 -14.22 11.66
CA SER A 652 20.68 -15.19 11.11
C SER A 652 20.52 -15.38 9.61
N SER A 653 19.29 -15.39 9.10
CA SER A 653 19.00 -15.49 7.67
C SER A 653 19.52 -14.29 6.87
N LEU A 654 19.44 -13.08 7.44
CA LEU A 654 19.98 -11.87 6.83
C LEU A 654 21.52 -11.83 6.91
N ALA A 655 22.09 -12.30 8.01
CA ALA A 655 23.53 -12.48 8.15
C ALA A 655 24.05 -13.46 7.08
N GLY A 656 23.39 -14.61 6.89
CA GLY A 656 23.70 -15.56 5.84
C GLY A 656 23.62 -14.96 4.43
N ALA A 657 22.59 -14.15 4.16
CA ALA A 657 22.49 -13.43 2.89
C ALA A 657 23.67 -12.46 2.70
N LEU A 658 24.07 -11.75 3.76
CA LEU A 658 25.18 -10.81 3.73
C LEU A 658 26.51 -11.54 3.46
N PHE A 659 26.77 -12.66 4.12
CA PHE A 659 27.97 -13.49 3.87
C PHE A 659 28.03 -13.92 2.42
N ARG A 660 26.95 -14.41 1.85
CA ARG A 660 26.87 -14.82 0.46
C ARG A 660 27.14 -13.67 -0.51
N ILE A 661 26.58 -12.48 -0.23
CA ILE A 661 26.83 -11.29 -1.06
C ILE A 661 28.32 -10.91 -1.05
N ILE A 662 28.94 -10.86 0.13
CA ILE A 662 30.36 -10.49 0.26
C ILE A 662 31.23 -11.59 -0.35
N HIS A 663 30.90 -12.87 -0.17
CA HIS A 663 31.56 -14.01 -0.78
C HIS A 663 31.54 -13.93 -2.32
N ILE A 664 30.39 -13.66 -2.91
CA ILE A 664 30.26 -13.47 -4.36
C ILE A 664 31.16 -12.31 -4.81
N ARG A 665 31.11 -11.18 -4.12
CA ARG A 665 31.92 -10.02 -4.47
C ARG A 665 33.43 -10.29 -4.36
N SER A 666 33.88 -11.07 -3.39
CA SER A 666 35.26 -11.50 -3.23
C SER A 666 35.67 -12.49 -4.33
N SER A 667 34.78 -13.45 -4.67
CA SER A 667 35.10 -14.52 -5.64
C SER A 667 35.10 -14.05 -7.09
N PHE A 668 34.24 -13.08 -7.44
CA PHE A 668 34.12 -12.59 -8.83
C PHE A 668 34.89 -11.30 -9.14
N SER A 669 35.66 -10.77 -8.21
CA SER A 669 36.43 -9.55 -8.42
C SER A 669 37.38 -9.61 -9.62
N GLY A 670 37.85 -10.79 -10.00
CA GLY A 670 38.73 -11.00 -11.16
C GLY A 670 38.05 -11.05 -12.53
N TRP A 671 36.71 -11.18 -12.58
CA TRP A 671 35.94 -11.37 -13.83
C TRP A 671 35.36 -10.08 -14.43
N THR A 672 35.22 -9.02 -13.65
CA THR A 672 34.48 -7.82 -14.07
C THR A 672 35.27 -6.79 -14.82
N GLY A 673 36.59 -7.02 -15.11
CA GLY A 673 37.41 -6.03 -15.86
C GLY A 673 37.42 -4.61 -15.26
N CYS A 674 36.76 -4.42 -14.11
CA CYS A 674 36.76 -3.17 -13.38
C CYS A 674 38.05 -3.00 -12.63
N VAL A 675 38.57 -1.80 -12.66
CA VAL A 675 39.77 -1.30 -12.03
C VAL A 675 40.03 -1.96 -10.66
N GLN A 676 41.22 -2.44 -10.43
CA GLN A 676 41.68 -3.17 -9.23
C GLN A 676 41.37 -2.52 -7.87
N GLU A 677 40.88 -1.28 -7.84
CA GLU A 677 40.54 -0.53 -6.61
C GLU A 677 39.21 -0.92 -5.95
N THR A 678 38.35 -1.72 -6.59
CA THR A 678 36.99 -2.05 -6.09
C THR A 678 36.86 -3.47 -5.58
N ALA A 679 37.86 -4.30 -5.70
CA ALA A 679 37.83 -5.68 -5.25
C ALA A 679 38.03 -5.78 -3.73
N VAL A 680 37.19 -6.58 -3.05
CA VAL A 680 37.46 -6.95 -1.66
C VAL A 680 38.75 -7.76 -1.63
N THR A 681 39.74 -7.31 -0.85
CA THR A 681 40.98 -8.08 -0.70
C THR A 681 40.68 -9.38 0.05
N ASP A 682 41.49 -10.42 -0.20
CA ASP A 682 41.33 -11.67 0.54
C ASP A 682 41.54 -11.47 2.05
N VAL A 683 42.43 -10.54 2.43
CA VAL A 683 42.66 -10.17 3.83
C VAL A 683 41.41 -9.57 4.46
N ASP A 684 40.75 -8.62 3.80
CA ASP A 684 39.54 -7.97 4.31
C ASP A 684 38.39 -8.94 4.37
N TYR A 685 38.25 -9.83 3.39
CA TYR A 685 37.22 -10.86 3.36
C TYR A 685 37.36 -11.85 4.52
N PHE A 686 38.57 -12.40 4.74
CA PHE A 686 38.79 -13.28 5.87
C PHE A 686 38.68 -12.57 7.22
N SER A 687 39.14 -11.33 7.32
CA SER A 687 38.97 -10.50 8.53
C SER A 687 37.47 -10.32 8.84
N PHE A 688 36.65 -10.06 7.82
CA PHE A 688 35.18 -9.95 7.96
C PHE A 688 34.59 -11.26 8.49
N LEU A 689 34.92 -12.41 7.88
CA LEU A 689 34.39 -13.71 8.30
C LEU A 689 34.79 -14.05 9.74
N PHE A 690 36.06 -13.88 10.11
CA PHE A 690 36.51 -14.18 11.45
C PHE A 690 36.01 -13.19 12.51
N SER A 691 35.87 -11.90 12.18
CA SER A 691 35.30 -10.91 13.07
C SER A 691 33.80 -11.17 13.33
N SER A 692 33.07 -11.75 12.37
CA SER A 692 31.68 -12.16 12.55
C SER A 692 31.52 -13.33 13.53
N LEU A 693 32.58 -14.08 13.84
CA LEU A 693 32.63 -15.21 14.78
C LEU A 693 33.11 -14.82 16.20
N THR A 694 33.37 -13.55 16.50
CA THR A 694 34.00 -13.13 17.75
C THR A 694 33.17 -13.35 19.02
N GLY A 695 31.97 -13.83 18.93
CA GLY A 695 31.20 -14.26 20.08
C GLY A 695 30.30 -13.19 20.70
N PHE A 696 29.97 -13.37 21.96
CA PHE A 696 29.00 -12.54 22.69
C PHE A 696 29.51 -11.12 22.95
N SER A 697 28.61 -10.16 22.93
CA SER A 697 28.90 -8.82 23.46
C SER A 697 29.17 -8.85 24.97
N GLY A 698 29.83 -7.82 25.49
CA GLY A 698 30.09 -7.72 26.94
C GLY A 698 28.82 -7.78 27.79
N ASP A 699 27.71 -7.23 27.28
CA ASP A 699 26.41 -7.23 27.97
C ASP A 699 25.78 -8.64 27.94
N GLU A 700 25.86 -9.34 26.84
CA GLU A 700 25.41 -10.74 26.74
C GLU A 700 26.20 -11.66 27.66
N LEU A 701 27.52 -11.50 27.71
CA LEU A 701 28.35 -12.24 28.67
C LEU A 701 27.97 -11.94 30.13
N ALA A 702 27.64 -10.69 30.45
CA ALA A 702 27.21 -10.30 31.80
C ALA A 702 25.84 -10.92 32.13
N LEU A 703 24.91 -10.98 31.17
CA LEU A 703 23.62 -11.66 31.36
C LEU A 703 23.79 -13.16 31.56
N LEU A 704 24.64 -13.80 30.79
CA LEU A 704 24.95 -15.23 30.90
C LEU A 704 25.62 -15.56 32.25
N GLN A 705 26.46 -14.68 32.75
CA GLN A 705 27.10 -14.84 34.08
C GLN A 705 26.11 -14.68 35.23
N ARG A 706 25.12 -13.79 35.10
CA ARG A 706 24.03 -13.63 36.10
C ARG A 706 23.05 -14.80 36.15
N GLY A 707 22.80 -15.42 35.00
CA GLY A 707 21.90 -16.61 34.94
C GLY A 707 22.52 -17.90 35.48
N ASN A 708 23.82 -17.93 35.70
CA ASN A 708 24.58 -19.11 36.15
C ASN A 708 25.07 -19.07 37.58
N GLU A 709 24.41 -18.37 38.49
CA GLU A 709 24.68 -18.51 39.94
C GLU A 709 24.38 -19.93 40.45
N ASP A 710 23.71 -20.79 39.68
CA ASP A 710 23.44 -22.22 39.97
C ASP A 710 24.36 -23.21 39.22
N GLY A 711 25.64 -22.92 39.09
CA GLY A 711 26.63 -23.96 39.07
C GLY A 711 26.93 -24.76 37.80
N TYR A 712 27.22 -24.13 36.65
CA TYR A 712 27.89 -24.81 35.51
C TYR A 712 29.14 -24.08 35.03
N THR A 713 29.96 -23.55 35.90
CA THR A 713 31.37 -23.32 35.60
C THR A 713 32.17 -24.52 35.98
N SER A 714 32.15 -25.58 35.16
CA SER A 714 33.21 -26.54 35.15
C SER A 714 34.50 -25.83 34.78
N ARG A 715 35.26 -25.43 35.79
CA ARG A 715 36.64 -24.95 35.61
C ARG A 715 37.45 -26.08 35.06
N MET A 716 37.57 -26.19 33.74
CA MET A 716 38.54 -27.07 33.12
C MET A 716 39.92 -26.47 33.39
N GLN A 717 40.69 -27.06 34.31
CA GLN A 717 42.03 -26.61 34.64
C GLN A 717 43.03 -26.83 33.49
N LEU A 718 42.66 -27.68 32.51
CA LEU A 718 43.55 -28.10 31.40
C LEU A 718 43.37 -27.28 30.10
N SER A 719 42.35 -26.45 29.96
CA SER A 719 42.15 -25.66 28.73
C SER A 719 42.15 -24.18 29.02
N PRO A 720 42.98 -23.40 28.27
CA PRO A 720 42.97 -21.94 28.38
C PRO A 720 41.68 -21.30 27.77
N VAL A 721 40.92 -22.10 27.03
CA VAL A 721 39.70 -21.67 26.38
C VAL A 721 38.48 -22.22 27.11
N LEU A 722 37.67 -21.34 27.69
CA LEU A 722 36.37 -21.69 28.30
C LEU A 722 35.32 -21.71 27.18
N LEU A 723 34.70 -22.89 27.01
CA LEU A 723 33.56 -23.01 26.11
C LEU A 723 32.30 -22.62 26.85
N TYR A 724 31.50 -21.81 26.16
CA TYR A 724 30.18 -21.46 26.61
C TYR A 724 29.16 -22.22 25.76
N PRO A 725 28.38 -23.15 26.36
CA PRO A 725 27.36 -23.87 25.64
C PRO A 725 26.23 -22.91 25.28
N THR A 726 25.95 -22.76 23.99
CA THR A 726 24.84 -21.94 23.50
C THR A 726 23.59 -22.79 23.39
N ASP A 727 22.51 -22.35 24.05
CA ASP A 727 21.19 -22.95 23.88
C ASP A 727 20.60 -22.52 22.54
N LEU A 728 20.08 -23.47 21.75
CA LEU A 728 19.48 -23.21 20.44
C LEU A 728 18.29 -22.27 20.52
N GLU A 729 17.51 -22.29 21.60
CA GLU A 729 16.36 -21.40 21.76
C GLU A 729 16.79 -19.94 22.02
N GLN A 730 17.85 -19.75 22.81
CA GLN A 730 18.31 -18.40 23.18
C GLN A 730 19.38 -17.87 22.23
N PHE A 731 20.22 -18.72 21.69
CA PHE A 731 21.41 -18.33 20.91
C PHE A 731 21.54 -19.04 19.57
N GLY A 732 20.40 -19.47 18.99
CA GLY A 732 20.36 -20.11 17.65
C GLY A 732 21.03 -19.26 16.58
N HIS A 733 21.00 -17.93 16.74
CA HIS A 733 21.69 -16.99 15.86
C HIS A 733 23.19 -17.28 15.73
N HIS A 734 23.88 -17.56 16.83
CA HIS A 734 25.33 -17.82 16.77
C HIS A 734 25.67 -19.10 16.01
N TRP A 735 24.84 -20.13 16.14
CA TRP A 735 25.00 -21.38 15.39
C TRP A 735 24.76 -21.19 13.90
N ASP A 736 23.72 -20.47 13.53
CA ASP A 736 23.39 -20.19 12.13
C ASP A 736 24.51 -19.35 11.47
N VAL A 737 24.98 -18.30 12.15
CA VAL A 737 26.09 -17.48 11.67
C VAL A 737 27.35 -18.31 11.49
N ALA A 738 27.68 -19.16 12.46
CA ALA A 738 28.82 -20.04 12.41
C ALA A 738 28.76 -21.03 11.23
N GLN A 739 27.58 -21.62 10.97
CA GLN A 739 27.37 -22.50 9.82
C GLN A 739 27.57 -21.78 8.49
N GLU A 740 27.01 -20.58 8.33
CA GLU A 740 27.15 -19.81 7.08
C GLU A 740 28.60 -19.38 6.84
N VAL A 741 29.32 -18.99 7.89
CA VAL A 741 30.75 -18.69 7.78
C VAL A 741 31.56 -19.95 7.39
N CYS A 742 31.28 -21.10 7.99
CA CYS A 742 31.90 -22.36 7.60
C CYS A 742 31.64 -22.69 6.13
N HIS A 743 30.37 -22.55 5.70
CA HIS A 743 30.00 -22.77 4.30
C HIS A 743 30.77 -21.86 3.33
N CYS A 744 30.89 -20.56 3.66
CA CYS A 744 31.70 -19.63 2.88
C CYS A 744 33.19 -20.05 2.81
N LEU A 745 33.74 -20.49 3.93
CA LEU A 745 35.15 -20.93 4.02
C LEU A 745 35.40 -22.26 3.28
N GLU A 746 34.43 -23.16 3.23
CA GLU A 746 34.49 -24.40 2.47
C GLU A 746 34.62 -24.16 0.97
N THR A 747 34.04 -23.12 0.45
CA THR A 747 34.06 -22.79 -0.97
C THR A 747 35.34 -22.05 -1.43
N VAL A 748 36.18 -21.59 -0.49
CA VAL A 748 37.42 -20.81 -0.76
C VAL A 748 38.61 -21.72 -1.17
N SER A 749 38.41 -22.83 -1.80
CA SER A 749 39.37 -23.90 -2.07
C SER A 749 40.71 -23.51 -2.77
N SER A 750 40.94 -22.27 -3.20
CA SER A 750 42.07 -21.93 -4.09
C SER A 750 42.95 -20.74 -3.69
N ARG A 751 42.95 -20.32 -2.39
CA ARG A 751 43.71 -19.11 -1.98
C ARG A 751 44.68 -19.33 -0.81
N PRO A 752 45.63 -20.28 -0.88
CA PRO A 752 46.52 -20.60 0.24
C PRO A 752 47.52 -19.48 0.58
N GLN A 753 47.90 -18.63 -0.38
CA GLN A 753 48.92 -17.61 -0.16
C GLN A 753 48.52 -16.50 0.82
N CYS A 754 47.23 -16.14 0.86
CA CYS A 754 46.75 -15.13 1.80
C CYS A 754 46.65 -15.64 3.22
N PHE A 755 46.48 -16.94 3.42
CA PHE A 755 46.36 -17.52 4.75
C PHE A 755 47.69 -17.44 5.55
N ASP A 756 48.83 -17.58 4.91
CA ASP A 756 50.11 -17.44 5.58
C ASP A 756 50.34 -16.04 6.14
N ILE A 757 49.82 -15.02 5.44
CA ILE A 757 49.85 -13.63 5.90
C ILE A 757 48.85 -13.41 7.03
N LEU A 758 47.67 -14.02 6.92
CA LEU A 758 46.55 -13.86 7.86
C LEU A 758 46.73 -14.64 9.16
N GLN A 759 47.52 -15.69 9.22
CA GLN A 759 47.72 -16.49 10.43
C GLN A 759 47.99 -15.63 11.67
N ASN A 760 48.86 -14.60 11.53
CA ASN A 760 49.19 -13.71 12.64
C ASN A 760 47.99 -12.85 13.08
N ALA A 761 47.18 -12.36 12.14
CA ALA A 761 45.95 -11.61 12.45
C ALA A 761 44.88 -12.49 13.11
N ILE A 762 44.68 -13.70 12.60
CA ILE A 762 43.81 -14.72 13.19
C ILE A 762 44.27 -15.09 14.60
N CYS A 763 45.57 -15.35 14.80
CA CYS A 763 46.12 -15.64 16.11
C CYS A 763 45.91 -14.49 17.10
N LYS A 764 46.05 -13.23 16.66
CA LYS A 764 45.84 -12.06 17.50
C LYS A 764 44.37 -11.91 17.90
N ASN A 765 43.43 -12.10 16.97
CA ASN A 765 42.01 -12.08 17.27
C ASN A 765 41.58 -13.21 18.19
N LEU A 766 42.03 -14.45 17.93
CA LEU A 766 41.69 -15.63 18.74
C LEU A 766 42.34 -15.60 20.13
N ALA A 767 43.54 -15.07 20.26
CA ALA A 767 44.24 -14.95 21.57
C ALA A 767 43.52 -14.02 22.55
N GLY A 768 42.66 -13.09 22.04
CA GLY A 768 41.83 -12.22 22.87
C GLY A 768 40.59 -12.95 23.44
N LEU A 769 40.20 -14.08 22.90
CA LEU A 769 39.01 -14.82 23.28
C LEU A 769 39.32 -15.75 24.47
N ARG A 770 38.93 -15.36 25.67
CA ARG A 770 39.00 -16.22 26.88
C ARG A 770 37.80 -17.14 27.01
N VAL A 771 36.63 -16.65 26.62
CA VAL A 771 35.39 -17.39 26.61
C VAL A 771 34.88 -17.41 25.17
N VAL A 772 34.65 -18.60 24.64
CA VAL A 772 34.22 -18.80 23.24
C VAL A 772 32.94 -19.59 23.23
N PRO A 773 31.87 -19.10 22.53
CA PRO A 773 30.69 -19.89 22.26
C PRO A 773 31.06 -21.20 21.53
N ASP A 774 30.38 -22.29 21.85
CA ASP A 774 30.61 -23.58 21.21
C ASP A 774 30.39 -23.52 19.69
N SER A 775 29.44 -22.75 19.20
CA SER A 775 29.24 -22.47 17.77
C SER A 775 30.44 -21.79 17.11
N THR A 776 31.01 -20.77 17.76
CA THR A 776 32.22 -20.10 17.30
C THR A 776 33.44 -21.04 17.30
N ALA A 777 33.56 -21.86 18.34
CA ALA A 777 34.65 -22.84 18.44
C ALA A 777 34.56 -23.88 17.31
N VAL A 778 33.38 -24.37 16.99
CA VAL A 778 33.14 -25.30 15.88
C VAL A 778 33.48 -24.65 14.54
N ALA A 779 33.01 -23.42 14.30
CA ALA A 779 33.30 -22.70 13.08
C ALA A 779 34.77 -22.42 12.89
N VAL A 780 35.46 -21.92 13.93
CA VAL A 780 36.91 -21.68 13.90
C VAL A 780 37.65 -22.97 13.66
N LEU A 781 37.26 -24.04 14.35
CA LEU A 781 37.91 -25.33 14.20
C LEU A 781 37.79 -25.89 12.78
N SER A 782 36.60 -25.85 12.21
CA SER A 782 36.33 -26.33 10.85
C SER A 782 37.09 -25.49 9.80
N ALA A 783 37.00 -24.17 9.91
CA ALA A 783 37.55 -23.24 8.97
C ALA A 783 39.10 -23.22 9.01
N VAL A 784 39.63 -23.06 10.22
CA VAL A 784 41.09 -22.88 10.39
C VAL A 784 41.83 -24.20 10.15
N SER A 785 41.25 -25.33 10.57
CA SER A 785 41.91 -26.64 10.30
C SER A 785 42.00 -26.89 8.80
N ARG A 786 40.98 -26.55 8.03
CA ARG A 786 41.00 -26.70 6.57
C ARG A 786 42.04 -25.81 5.89
N LEU A 787 42.16 -24.55 6.35
CA LEU A 787 43.14 -23.61 5.85
C LEU A 787 44.57 -24.03 6.24
N LEU A 788 44.77 -24.63 7.44
CA LEU A 788 46.06 -25.14 7.89
C LEU A 788 46.60 -26.32 7.05
N VAL A 789 45.71 -27.13 6.49
CA VAL A 789 46.09 -28.20 5.55
C VAL A 789 46.78 -27.63 4.31
N LEU A 790 46.39 -26.41 3.92
CA LEU A 790 46.91 -25.70 2.75
C LEU A 790 48.10 -24.79 3.04
N ALA A 791 48.40 -24.53 4.33
CA ALA A 791 49.48 -23.65 4.75
C ALA A 791 50.84 -24.31 4.66
N TYR A 792 51.84 -23.58 4.18
CA TYR A 792 53.23 -24.09 4.08
C TYR A 792 53.88 -24.27 5.44
N ILE A 793 53.68 -23.34 6.37
CA ILE A 793 54.20 -23.41 7.74
C ILE A 793 53.03 -23.01 8.71
N PRO A 794 52.43 -23.96 9.41
CA PRO A 794 51.40 -23.66 10.37
C PRO A 794 51.96 -23.01 11.65
N SER A 795 51.26 -21.96 12.16
CA SER A 795 51.64 -21.28 13.40
C SER A 795 51.41 -22.20 14.62
N GLU A 796 52.43 -22.35 15.47
CA GLU A 796 52.38 -23.16 16.71
C GLU A 796 51.30 -22.64 17.67
N VAL A 797 51.12 -21.30 17.77
CA VAL A 797 50.07 -20.67 18.62
C VAL A 797 48.71 -21.07 18.14
N LEU A 798 48.48 -21.05 16.84
CA LEU A 798 47.20 -21.42 16.24
C LEU A 798 46.90 -22.92 16.44
N LEU A 799 47.90 -23.77 16.24
CA LEU A 799 47.78 -25.21 16.49
C LEU A 799 47.42 -25.54 17.96
N ARG A 800 48.01 -24.83 18.91
CA ARG A 800 47.69 -25.00 20.34
C ARG A 800 46.30 -24.51 20.67
N PHE A 801 45.89 -23.39 20.09
CA PHE A 801 44.53 -22.90 20.26
C PHE A 801 43.49 -23.90 19.72
N LEU A 802 43.71 -24.47 18.52
CA LEU A 802 42.83 -25.48 17.94
C LEU A 802 42.79 -26.76 18.77
N ALA A 803 43.94 -27.19 19.31
CA ALA A 803 44.02 -28.34 20.19
C ALA A 803 43.21 -28.16 21.49
N SER A 804 43.26 -26.94 22.07
CA SER A 804 42.42 -26.57 23.21
C SER A 804 40.96 -26.57 22.88
N CYS A 805 40.57 -25.99 21.73
CA CYS A 805 39.16 -26.00 21.25
C CYS A 805 38.66 -27.43 21.03
N CYS A 806 39.46 -28.31 20.39
CA CYS A 806 39.11 -29.73 20.20
C CYS A 806 38.84 -30.43 21.51
N TYR A 807 39.72 -30.24 22.50
CA TYR A 807 39.57 -30.83 23.80
C TYR A 807 38.29 -30.38 24.47
N SER A 808 38.06 -29.07 24.54
CA SER A 808 36.87 -28.52 25.17
C SER A 808 35.58 -28.93 24.45
N LEU A 809 35.58 -29.00 23.12
CA LEU A 809 34.41 -29.44 22.31
C LEU A 809 34.16 -30.96 22.51
N LEU A 810 35.19 -31.79 22.55
CA LEU A 810 35.01 -33.22 22.85
C LEU A 810 34.48 -33.47 24.25
N HIS A 811 34.94 -32.70 25.25
CA HIS A 811 34.35 -32.72 26.57
C HIS A 811 32.89 -32.30 26.57
N HIS A 812 32.54 -31.22 25.88
CA HIS A 812 31.16 -30.79 25.72
C HIS A 812 30.29 -31.84 25.02
N LEU A 813 30.82 -32.53 24.01
CA LEU A 813 30.15 -33.61 23.31
C LEU A 813 29.70 -34.71 24.26
N LEU A 814 30.56 -35.12 25.22
CA LEU A 814 30.23 -36.10 26.22
C LEU A 814 29.14 -35.63 27.21
N THR A 815 29.01 -34.33 27.42
CA THR A 815 27.91 -33.80 28.24
C THR A 815 26.60 -33.79 27.44
N LEU A 816 26.64 -33.55 26.14
CA LEU A 816 25.49 -33.64 25.25
C LEU A 816 24.93 -35.04 25.06
N GLU A 817 25.78 -36.11 25.19
CA GLU A 817 25.33 -37.53 25.14
C GLU A 817 24.34 -37.85 26.26
N LYS A 818 24.35 -37.10 27.34
CA LYS A 818 23.46 -37.32 28.50
C LYS A 818 22.12 -36.59 28.34
N SER A 819 21.94 -35.71 27.37
CA SER A 819 20.70 -34.98 27.13
C SER A 819 19.85 -35.66 26.05
N ALA A 820 18.56 -35.91 26.34
CA ALA A 820 17.63 -36.69 25.49
C ALA A 820 16.90 -35.84 24.39
N ALA A 821 17.26 -34.59 24.19
CA ALA A 821 16.58 -33.70 23.24
C ALA A 821 16.96 -33.97 21.78
N GLU A 822 16.00 -33.97 20.86
CA GLU A 822 16.24 -34.21 19.42
C GLU A 822 17.22 -33.18 18.78
N ASP A 823 17.17 -31.92 19.20
CA ASP A 823 18.06 -30.87 18.73
C ASP A 823 19.52 -31.13 19.14
N SER A 824 19.77 -31.86 20.24
CA SER A 824 21.12 -32.21 20.66
C SER A 824 21.79 -33.26 19.77
N ALA A 825 21.00 -34.03 18.98
CA ALA A 825 21.56 -35.00 18.03
C ALA A 825 22.24 -34.30 16.85
N HIS A 826 21.60 -33.30 16.25
CA HIS A 826 22.20 -32.51 15.13
C HIS A 826 23.42 -31.72 15.61
N LYS A 827 23.34 -31.10 16.78
CA LYS A 827 24.47 -30.36 17.39
C LYS A 827 25.66 -31.28 17.64
N ARG A 828 25.45 -32.49 18.12
CA ARG A 828 26.49 -33.52 18.32
C ARG A 828 27.18 -33.90 17.02
N GLU A 829 26.42 -34.10 15.95
CA GLU A 829 26.96 -34.45 14.64
C GLU A 829 27.86 -33.32 14.07
N VAL A 830 27.43 -32.09 14.19
CA VAL A 830 28.16 -30.90 13.74
C VAL A 830 29.46 -30.74 14.57
N VAL A 831 29.37 -30.82 15.89
CA VAL A 831 30.55 -30.69 16.78
C VAL A 831 31.54 -31.82 16.51
N TRP A 832 31.05 -33.03 16.40
CA TRP A 832 31.90 -34.20 16.11
C TRP A 832 32.58 -34.11 14.74
N GLY A 833 31.81 -33.72 13.71
CA GLY A 833 32.34 -33.52 12.36
C GLY A 833 33.47 -32.51 12.31
N ALA A 834 33.33 -31.39 13.01
CA ALA A 834 34.37 -30.36 13.10
C ALA A 834 35.64 -30.87 13.80
N CYS A 835 35.47 -31.55 14.94
CA CYS A 835 36.62 -32.16 15.66
C CYS A 835 37.32 -33.20 14.81
N LEU A 836 36.55 -34.08 14.15
CA LEU A 836 37.11 -35.13 13.29
C LEU A 836 37.86 -34.53 12.09
N ALA A 837 37.30 -33.52 11.43
CA ALA A 837 37.97 -32.83 10.32
C ALA A 837 39.31 -32.20 10.76
N ALA A 838 39.35 -31.56 11.92
CA ALA A 838 40.56 -30.94 12.44
C ALA A 838 41.63 -31.98 12.84
N LEU A 839 41.21 -33.05 13.55
CA LEU A 839 42.13 -34.08 14.07
C LEU A 839 42.68 -35.00 12.96
N SER A 840 41.89 -35.24 11.89
CA SER A 840 42.33 -36.04 10.73
C SER A 840 43.08 -35.23 9.74
N GLY A 841 42.64 -33.98 9.48
CA GLY A 841 43.28 -33.10 8.51
C GLY A 841 44.64 -32.51 8.95
N VAL A 842 44.79 -32.24 10.27
CA VAL A 842 45.96 -31.64 10.85
C VAL A 842 46.53 -32.52 11.98
N PRO A 843 47.37 -33.51 11.67
CA PRO A 843 47.88 -34.49 12.68
C PRO A 843 48.63 -33.86 13.87
N ARG A 844 49.20 -32.66 13.67
CA ARG A 844 49.89 -31.90 14.74
C ARG A 844 48.91 -31.40 15.81
N VAL A 845 47.66 -31.08 15.43
CA VAL A 845 46.61 -30.70 16.40
C VAL A 845 46.27 -31.87 17.31
N LEU A 846 46.13 -33.08 16.74
CA LEU A 846 45.91 -34.31 17.54
C LEU A 846 47.05 -34.53 18.51
N ARG A 847 48.30 -34.41 18.06
CA ARG A 847 49.45 -34.64 18.92
C ARG A 847 49.52 -33.61 20.07
N LEU A 848 49.27 -32.33 19.79
CA LEU A 848 49.23 -31.26 20.81
C LEU A 848 48.11 -31.48 21.81
N MET A 849 46.93 -31.88 21.31
CA MET A 849 45.78 -32.19 22.17
C MET A 849 46.10 -33.39 23.10
N LEU A 850 46.70 -34.46 22.57
CA LEU A 850 47.16 -35.60 23.40
C LEU A 850 48.25 -35.19 24.40
N GLN A 851 49.15 -34.28 24.06
CA GLN A 851 50.13 -33.71 24.99
C GLN A 851 49.48 -32.88 26.11
N SER A 852 48.37 -32.16 25.83
CA SER A 852 47.63 -31.42 26.84
C SER A 852 46.84 -32.34 27.79
N LEU A 853 46.57 -33.59 27.40
CA LEU A 853 45.91 -34.60 28.24
C LEU A 853 46.90 -35.27 29.23
N ARG A 854 48.17 -34.80 29.38
CA ARG A 854 49.05 -35.32 30.40
C ARG A 854 48.46 -35.09 31.79
N VAL A 855 48.35 -36.17 32.53
CA VAL A 855 47.60 -36.30 33.77
C VAL A 855 48.22 -35.64 35.00
N THR A 856 49.39 -34.98 34.85
CA THR A 856 50.13 -34.43 36.00
C THR A 856 49.36 -33.29 36.70
N ASP A 857 48.41 -32.65 35.99
CA ASP A 857 47.66 -31.50 36.50
C ASP A 857 46.12 -31.74 36.59
N ALA A 858 45.65 -32.94 36.25
CA ALA A 858 44.19 -33.25 36.23
C ALA A 858 43.61 -33.56 37.59
N CYS A 859 42.47 -33.00 37.95
CA CYS A 859 41.71 -33.42 39.11
C CYS A 859 41.18 -34.86 38.92
N GLN A 860 41.04 -35.59 40.00
CA GLN A 860 40.50 -36.98 39.99
C GLN A 860 39.14 -37.12 39.30
N GLU A 861 38.33 -36.06 39.30
CA GLU A 861 37.01 -35.96 38.66
C GLU A 861 37.07 -35.90 37.14
N GLU A 862 38.16 -35.41 36.54
CA GLU A 862 38.31 -35.28 35.08
C GLU A 862 38.81 -36.56 34.41
N LEU A 863 39.41 -37.52 35.18
CA LEU A 863 39.96 -38.75 34.62
C LEU A 863 38.96 -39.60 33.83
N PRO A 864 37.70 -39.77 34.27
CA PRO A 864 36.73 -40.51 33.51
C PRO A 864 36.39 -39.85 32.16
N PHE A 865 36.36 -38.54 32.10
CA PHE A 865 36.12 -37.79 30.84
C PHE A 865 37.30 -37.93 29.87
N ILE A 866 38.51 -37.83 30.36
CA ILE A 866 39.73 -38.03 29.55
C ILE A 866 39.75 -39.45 28.98
N ALA A 867 39.40 -40.46 29.79
CA ALA A 867 39.31 -41.85 29.36
C ALA A 867 38.24 -42.07 28.29
N GLN A 868 37.06 -41.42 28.46
CA GLN A 868 35.96 -41.45 27.47
C GLN A 868 36.36 -40.77 26.16
N ILE A 869 37.03 -39.61 26.20
CA ILE A 869 37.57 -38.96 25.01
C ILE A 869 38.56 -39.86 24.28
N LEU A 870 39.54 -40.43 24.98
CA LEU A 870 40.50 -41.34 24.38
C LEU A 870 39.82 -42.58 23.78
N ARG A 871 38.85 -43.15 24.43
CA ARG A 871 38.05 -44.28 23.91
C ARG A 871 37.33 -43.87 22.61
N LEU A 872 36.70 -42.74 22.57
CA LEU A 872 35.96 -42.23 21.40
C LEU A 872 36.92 -42.04 20.22
N LEU A 873 38.11 -41.45 20.44
CA LEU A 873 39.13 -41.27 19.40
C LEU A 873 39.73 -42.61 18.93
N LEU A 874 39.96 -43.59 19.83
CA LEU A 874 40.51 -44.91 19.47
C LEU A 874 39.51 -45.75 18.65
N GLN A 875 38.23 -45.59 18.89
CA GLN A 875 37.18 -46.34 18.17
C GLN A 875 36.96 -45.82 16.75
N HIS A 876 37.37 -44.55 16.42
CA HIS A 876 37.04 -43.96 15.13
C HIS A 876 38.03 -44.41 14.05
N ALA A 877 37.52 -44.98 12.95
CA ALA A 877 38.33 -45.57 11.88
C ALA A 877 39.28 -44.58 11.19
N GLN A 878 38.82 -43.32 10.96
CA GLN A 878 39.59 -42.28 10.27
C GLN A 878 40.80 -41.78 11.09
N LEU A 879 40.69 -41.80 12.42
CA LEU A 879 41.77 -41.35 13.31
C LEU A 879 42.77 -42.45 13.62
N ARG A 880 42.47 -43.74 13.30
CA ARG A 880 43.24 -44.89 13.68
C ARG A 880 44.71 -44.79 13.33
N ASN A 881 45.04 -44.36 12.08
CA ASN A 881 46.44 -44.24 11.64
C ASN A 881 47.19 -43.13 12.40
N HIS A 882 46.48 -42.03 12.71
CA HIS A 882 47.07 -40.91 13.45
C HIS A 882 47.24 -41.25 14.94
N MET A 883 46.34 -42.04 15.53
CA MET A 883 46.49 -42.57 16.88
C MET A 883 47.60 -43.56 16.99
N MET A 884 47.79 -44.44 16.02
CA MET A 884 48.94 -45.38 15.93
C MET A 884 50.25 -44.64 15.81
N ALA A 885 50.36 -43.56 15.02
CA ALA A 885 51.55 -42.72 14.92
C ALA A 885 51.96 -42.07 16.26
N ASN A 886 50.99 -41.93 17.21
CA ASN A 886 51.23 -41.39 18.55
C ASN A 886 51.21 -42.47 19.65
N ALA A 887 51.48 -43.76 19.32
CA ALA A 887 51.37 -44.88 20.22
C ALA A 887 52.14 -44.71 21.53
N ALA A 888 53.35 -44.24 21.48
CA ALA A 888 54.18 -44.02 22.67
C ALA A 888 53.60 -43.01 23.64
N LEU A 889 53.07 -41.91 23.11
CA LEU A 889 52.38 -40.86 23.90
C LEU A 889 51.10 -41.39 24.54
N LEU A 890 50.33 -42.15 23.77
CA LEU A 890 49.09 -42.77 24.27
C LEU A 890 49.36 -43.79 25.36
N GLN A 891 50.42 -44.64 25.20
CA GLN A 891 50.81 -45.59 26.19
C GLN A 891 51.23 -44.90 27.49
N GLN A 892 51.97 -43.78 27.39
CA GLN A 892 52.33 -42.97 28.53
C GLN A 892 51.09 -42.40 29.25
N ILE A 893 50.13 -41.82 28.53
CA ILE A 893 48.91 -41.27 29.11
C ILE A 893 48.06 -42.37 29.83
N VAL A 894 47.89 -43.53 29.18
CA VAL A 894 47.17 -44.65 29.77
C VAL A 894 47.88 -45.17 31.02
N GLN A 895 49.20 -45.24 31.04
CA GLN A 895 49.98 -45.61 32.20
C GLN A 895 49.86 -44.61 33.34
N GLU A 896 49.89 -43.30 33.02
CA GLU A 896 49.70 -42.22 34.00
C GLU A 896 48.31 -42.31 34.62
N ILE A 897 47.23 -42.46 33.84
CA ILE A 897 45.86 -42.66 34.34
C ILE A 897 45.80 -43.89 35.24
N THR A 898 46.44 -44.97 34.91
CA THR A 898 46.47 -46.23 35.70
C THR A 898 47.23 -46.06 37.00
N ARG A 899 48.33 -45.28 37.03
CA ARG A 899 49.16 -45.01 38.24
C ARG A 899 48.44 -44.11 39.24
N PHE A 900 47.65 -43.14 38.78
CA PHE A 900 46.93 -42.25 39.69
C PHE A 900 45.79 -42.93 40.50
N ARG A 901 45.37 -44.13 40.06
CA ARG A 901 44.35 -44.94 40.77
C ARG A 901 44.85 -46.31 41.20
N SER A 902 45.72 -46.32 42.11
CA SER A 902 46.27 -47.59 42.63
C SER A 902 45.48 -48.28 43.75
N THR A 903 44.20 -47.95 44.05
CA THR A 903 43.44 -48.56 45.14
C THR A 903 42.02 -48.93 44.76
N GLU A 904 41.78 -50.24 44.76
CA GLU A 904 40.63 -51.04 45.16
C GLU A 904 39.32 -51.04 44.35
N ALA A 905 39.05 -50.18 43.41
CA ALA A 905 37.84 -50.36 42.57
C ALA A 905 38.19 -50.40 41.11
N ARG A 906 37.98 -51.54 40.42
CA ARG A 906 38.01 -51.61 38.93
C ARG A 906 36.84 -50.86 38.37
N GLU A 907 37.00 -49.57 38.14
CA GLU A 907 35.96 -48.76 37.51
C GLU A 907 35.81 -49.21 36.04
N GLN A 908 34.57 -49.37 35.59
CA GLN A 908 34.23 -49.88 34.27
C GLN A 908 34.88 -49.08 33.13
N TRP A 909 34.92 -47.72 33.23
CA TRP A 909 35.53 -46.84 32.22
C TRP A 909 37.03 -47.11 32.01
N LEU A 910 37.77 -47.52 33.07
CA LEU A 910 39.21 -47.84 32.97
C LEU A 910 39.40 -49.17 32.25
N VAL A 911 38.57 -50.16 32.53
CA VAL A 911 38.56 -51.47 31.85
C VAL A 911 38.25 -51.28 30.37
N ASP A 912 37.24 -50.46 30.06
CA ASP A 912 36.85 -50.14 28.66
C ASP A 912 37.96 -49.41 27.91
N LEU A 913 38.67 -48.47 28.54
CA LEU A 913 39.82 -47.81 27.96
C LEU A 913 40.95 -48.79 27.64
N HIS A 914 41.31 -49.62 28.57
CA HIS A 914 42.35 -50.66 28.37
C HIS A 914 41.95 -51.61 27.25
N TYR A 915 40.70 -52.04 27.21
CA TYR A 915 40.22 -52.91 26.14
C TYR A 915 40.31 -52.21 24.76
N CYS A 916 39.81 -50.98 24.61
CA CYS A 916 39.91 -50.26 23.37
C CYS A 916 41.36 -50.02 22.94
N PHE A 917 42.25 -49.70 23.90
CA PHE A 917 43.67 -49.53 23.63
C PHE A 917 44.31 -50.85 23.14
N SER A 918 44.05 -51.98 23.80
CA SER A 918 44.61 -53.29 23.42
C SER A 918 44.10 -53.72 22.04
N VAL A 919 42.81 -53.53 21.72
CA VAL A 919 42.22 -53.85 20.43
C VAL A 919 42.84 -52.99 19.31
N CYS A 920 43.01 -51.71 19.56
CA CYS A 920 43.62 -50.81 18.58
C CYS A 920 45.07 -51.23 18.23
N PHE A 921 45.87 -51.63 19.24
CA PHE A 921 47.26 -51.95 19.06
C PHE A 921 47.55 -53.41 18.76
N SER A 922 46.64 -54.36 19.10
CA SER A 922 46.80 -55.79 18.78
C SER A 922 46.49 -56.14 17.32
N SER A 923 45.79 -55.25 16.61
CA SER A 923 45.42 -55.51 15.22
C SER A 923 46.50 -55.13 14.19
N GLN A 924 47.78 -54.95 14.60
CA GLN A 924 48.86 -54.86 13.66
C GLN A 924 49.11 -56.22 12.97
N PRO A 925 49.07 -56.36 11.66
CA PRO A 925 49.62 -57.54 10.99
C PRO A 925 51.11 -57.66 11.35
N ARG A 926 51.47 -58.76 12.02
CA ARG A 926 52.89 -59.13 12.18
C ARG A 926 53.48 -59.15 10.78
N GLY A 927 54.37 -58.16 10.45
CA GLY A 927 55.17 -58.24 9.25
C GLY A 927 55.92 -59.59 9.19
N PRO A 928 56.16 -60.14 7.98
CA PRO A 928 56.82 -61.43 7.86
C PRO A 928 58.17 -61.31 8.52
N ALA A 929 58.43 -62.33 9.43
CA ALA A 929 59.64 -62.52 10.10
C ALA A 929 60.76 -62.61 9.07
N ALA A 930 61.69 -61.64 9.10
CA ALA A 930 62.97 -61.72 8.31
C ALA A 930 63.66 -62.97 8.71
N THR A 931 63.63 -63.98 7.90
CA THR A 931 64.50 -65.15 7.91
C THR A 931 65.87 -64.60 7.72
N ARG A 932 66.69 -64.64 8.78
CA ARG A 932 68.14 -64.60 8.71
C ARG A 932 68.58 -65.82 7.92
N GLU A 933 68.96 -65.66 6.65
CA GLU A 933 69.89 -66.52 6.01
C GLU A 933 71.23 -65.88 6.06
N ASN A 934 72.12 -66.70 6.61
CA ASN A 934 73.53 -66.46 6.63
C ASN A 934 74.14 -66.42 5.19
N CYS A 935 74.81 -65.31 4.86
CA CYS A 935 76.17 -65.34 4.34
C CYS A 935 76.76 -63.96 4.36
#